data_6f6779430b2589660dc2519e52e5073c
#
_entry.id   6f6779430b2589660dc2519e52e5073c
#
_cell.length_a   1.000
_cell.length_b   1.000
_cell.length_c   1.000
_cell.angle_alpha   90.00
_cell.angle_beta   90.00
_cell.angle_gamma   90.00
#
_symmetry.space_group_name_H-M   'P 1'
#
loop_
_entity.id
_entity.type
_entity.pdbx_description
1 polymer ?
#
loop_
_entity_poly.entity_id
_entity_poly.type
_entity_poly.pdbx_seq_one_letter_code
_entity_poly.pdbx_strand_id
1 'polypeptide(L)'
;MKLYRMITLVAVVLMAMSGLAQQATMTVKTVNHPWTVTVTALSDDIVRVDVMPNDWKGTKLPTLACDKALNGRVPKVKINEGTQVSTMVTENGLSVKVLNSMGLIKVGHGDADYLVDVMPMRDSSRVVLVHNAGESFYGAGERGYSFNLAGDTLVNYNTQNYGYQMGEKRTKLMGITMPMVISSKGYGVLFDDFCKSSLVVGGQQLEYTSTTPQPISYYVIDGNGRVENVVKNFTWLVGRQELPPLWTLGYITSKYGYRDQRESEGVVDTLKREGYPLDGIVFDLYWYGKEEDMGRLEWDKQQWPDHRKMLRDFKEKGVNVVTISQPYVLTNGRAIDNYRLLDPQGIFCKTDGTDTTHTVTIWVGQGGMFDVSNPATRQWLRARYKSLTEEGVTGWWGDLGEPEKHPLEIRHYNGLTAEQYHNMYGNDWSRIIYDLFKEEYPDRRPMIMMRAGTAGLQRYSVFPWSTDVSRSWGGFQPQVTIMLNSGLSGLGYMSHDVGGFALDENKKRDGELYIRWLELGLFSPVLRTHSQDLAEPYHYTEYGDLPRRIICERYRWLPYNYTLAYENASQGLPLVRPLGFYERDNNIKRFENVSDQYLWGHDVMVAPVMTQGATSRNITFPDGTWVDINIPSNRYNAHTTINYDAPIEVLPLFARAGAFIPQASYKMDNVGDYNPSKLDIMYYMSDEPSEYTLFDDDLKSTGTLAEGKHRLIRFAAAPATDKWVITIKGEGAGTPAKKEYRLMVPGLEVKPSQVKVNGKKVKLNYDPTIPVLRIPITINDINETTTVEIVK
;
A
#
# COMPACT_ATOMS: atom_id res chain seq x y z
N MET A 1 55.67 20.06 -8.77
CA MET A 1 54.31 20.57 -8.63
C MET A 1 53.22 19.56 -9.02
N LYS A 2 53.35 18.69 -10.03
CA LYS A 2 52.36 17.67 -10.39
C LYS A 2 52.30 16.52 -9.38
N LEU A 3 53.39 16.14 -8.74
CA LEU A 3 53.41 15.03 -7.75
C LEU A 3 52.71 15.42 -6.43
N TYR A 4 52.81 16.68 -5.99
CA TYR A 4 52.14 17.19 -4.80
C TYR A 4 50.60 17.26 -4.98
N ARG A 5 50.10 17.56 -6.20
CA ARG A 5 48.65 17.54 -6.49
C ARG A 5 48.06 16.14 -6.53
N MET A 6 48.85 15.13 -6.95
CA MET A 6 48.41 13.73 -6.95
C MET A 6 48.32 13.16 -5.53
N ILE A 7 49.24 13.50 -4.65
CA ILE A 7 49.26 13.07 -3.25
C ILE A 7 48.09 13.73 -2.47
N THR A 8 47.78 15.00 -2.75
CA THR A 8 46.67 15.72 -2.14
C THR A 8 45.31 15.17 -2.64
N LEU A 9 45.22 14.76 -3.91
CA LEU A 9 43.99 14.17 -4.46
C LEU A 9 43.74 12.76 -3.90
N VAL A 10 44.82 11.96 -3.72
CA VAL A 10 44.73 10.63 -3.10
C VAL A 10 44.38 10.74 -1.60
N ALA A 11 44.93 11.73 -0.90
CA ALA A 11 44.61 11.97 0.50
C ALA A 11 43.16 12.50 0.69
N VAL A 12 42.65 13.32 -0.25
CA VAL A 12 41.24 13.78 -0.23
C VAL A 12 40.27 12.65 -0.60
N VAL A 13 40.66 11.77 -1.53
CA VAL A 13 39.85 10.56 -1.86
C VAL A 13 39.89 9.53 -0.71
N LEU A 14 41.05 9.40 -0.02
CA LEU A 14 41.13 8.55 1.18
C LEU A 14 40.42 9.16 2.40
N MET A 15 40.32 10.48 2.53
CA MET A 15 39.49 11.14 3.54
C MET A 15 38.01 11.14 3.18
N ALA A 16 37.64 11.09 1.90
CA ALA A 16 36.26 10.93 1.48
C ALA A 16 35.76 9.47 1.65
N MET A 17 36.64 8.49 1.75
CA MET A 17 36.30 7.09 2.04
C MET A 17 36.25 6.76 3.54
N SER A 18 36.63 7.67 4.44
CA SER A 18 36.54 7.49 5.91
C SER A 18 35.26 8.04 6.54
N GLY A 19 34.30 8.41 5.74
CA GLY A 19 32.99 8.90 6.16
C GLY A 19 31.88 7.85 6.11
N LEU A 20 32.17 6.55 6.12
CA LEU A 20 31.20 5.53 6.50
C LEU A 20 30.88 5.74 7.98
N ALA A 21 29.71 6.26 8.25
CA ALA A 21 29.21 6.40 9.61
C ALA A 21 29.38 5.05 10.31
N GLN A 22 30.15 5.02 11.40
CA GLN A 22 30.39 3.81 12.18
C GLN A 22 29.04 3.38 12.72
N GLN A 23 28.46 2.28 12.20
CA GLN A 23 27.18 1.76 12.67
C GLN A 23 27.25 1.42 14.16
N ALA A 24 26.17 1.66 14.88
CA ALA A 24 26.05 1.28 16.28
C ALA A 24 25.94 -0.25 16.39
N THR A 25 27.06 -0.92 16.53
CA THR A 25 27.18 -2.38 16.41
C THR A 25 27.83 -2.99 17.65
N MET A 26 27.27 -4.08 18.15
CA MET A 26 27.79 -4.94 19.19
C MET A 26 28.09 -6.31 18.59
N THR A 27 29.28 -6.84 18.80
CA THR A 27 29.70 -8.16 18.28
C THR A 27 30.11 -9.07 19.41
N VAL A 28 29.51 -10.27 19.47
CA VAL A 28 29.77 -11.28 20.49
C VAL A 28 30.17 -12.58 19.81
N LYS A 29 31.36 -13.08 20.13
CA LYS A 29 31.77 -14.46 19.78
C LYS A 29 31.32 -15.40 20.91
N THR A 30 30.46 -16.34 20.57
CA THR A 30 29.93 -17.28 21.57
C THR A 30 30.98 -18.31 21.98
N VAL A 31 30.97 -18.71 23.28
CA VAL A 31 32.03 -19.58 23.85
C VAL A 31 31.75 -21.07 23.53
N ASN A 32 30.51 -21.53 23.70
CA ASN A 32 30.17 -22.95 23.58
C ASN A 32 29.68 -23.34 22.17
N HIS A 33 29.50 -22.38 21.27
CA HIS A 33 29.07 -22.58 19.88
C HIS A 33 29.97 -21.79 18.93
N PRO A 34 30.32 -22.34 17.76
CA PRO A 34 31.20 -21.63 16.81
C PRO A 34 30.45 -20.55 16.01
N TRP A 35 29.80 -19.61 16.70
CA TRP A 35 28.99 -18.56 16.11
C TRP A 35 29.47 -17.16 16.51
N THR A 36 29.30 -16.20 15.60
CA THR A 36 29.42 -14.77 15.91
C THR A 36 28.05 -14.13 15.79
N VAL A 37 27.62 -13.47 16.85
CA VAL A 37 26.40 -12.65 16.89
C VAL A 37 26.80 -11.19 16.67
N THR A 38 26.20 -10.57 15.67
CA THR A 38 26.36 -9.13 15.42
C THR A 38 25.00 -8.47 15.54
N VAL A 39 24.86 -7.51 16.43
CA VAL A 39 23.66 -6.71 16.61
C VAL A 39 23.96 -5.30 16.12
N THR A 40 23.19 -4.81 15.15
CA THR A 40 23.34 -3.45 14.59
C THR A 40 22.05 -2.68 14.81
N ALA A 41 22.11 -1.57 15.53
CA ALA A 41 20.99 -0.65 15.62
C ALA A 41 20.95 0.24 14.36
N LEU A 42 19.83 0.23 13.65
CA LEU A 42 19.60 1.06 12.46
C LEU A 42 18.88 2.36 12.80
N SER A 43 18.06 2.33 13.84
CA SER A 43 17.40 3.49 14.42
C SER A 43 17.20 3.24 15.92
N ASP A 44 16.58 4.19 16.62
CA ASP A 44 16.26 4.03 18.04
C ASP A 44 15.20 2.94 18.28
N ASP A 45 14.52 2.47 17.22
CA ASP A 45 13.43 1.51 17.28
C ASP A 45 13.67 0.24 16.44
N ILE A 46 14.82 0.09 15.76
CA ILE A 46 15.10 -1.03 14.87
C ILE A 46 16.50 -1.58 15.10
N VAL A 47 16.57 -2.88 15.38
CA VAL A 47 17.83 -3.62 15.42
C VAL A 47 17.85 -4.73 14.38
N ARG A 48 19.01 -4.92 13.75
CA ARG A 48 19.34 -6.10 12.94
C ARG A 48 20.15 -7.07 13.78
N VAL A 49 19.80 -8.34 13.68
CA VAL A 49 20.53 -9.45 14.32
C VAL A 49 21.08 -10.35 13.23
N ASP A 50 22.39 -10.45 13.19
CA ASP A 50 23.15 -11.38 12.33
C ASP A 50 23.78 -12.46 13.19
N VAL A 51 23.51 -13.73 12.88
CA VAL A 51 24.15 -14.87 13.54
C VAL A 51 24.84 -15.72 12.51
N MET A 52 26.18 -15.76 12.57
CA MET A 52 27.02 -16.36 11.55
C MET A 52 27.87 -17.48 12.12
N PRO A 53 27.90 -18.66 11.49
CA PRO A 53 28.92 -19.67 11.81
C PRO A 53 30.32 -19.08 11.53
N ASN A 54 31.28 -19.31 12.43
CA ASN A 54 32.62 -18.75 12.29
C ASN A 54 33.39 -19.26 11.06
N ASP A 55 33.02 -20.42 10.54
CA ASP A 55 33.62 -21.08 9.38
C ASP A 55 32.82 -20.86 8.07
N TRP A 56 31.68 -20.13 8.12
CA TRP A 56 30.89 -19.86 6.94
C TRP A 56 31.62 -18.93 5.96
N LYS A 57 31.72 -19.38 4.69
CA LYS A 57 32.45 -18.67 3.61
C LYS A 57 31.54 -18.28 2.45
N GLY A 58 30.23 -18.51 2.58
CA GLY A 58 29.27 -18.15 1.52
C GLY A 58 29.09 -16.64 1.38
N THR A 59 28.42 -16.23 0.30
CA THR A 59 27.98 -14.85 0.10
C THR A 59 26.53 -14.72 0.53
N LYS A 60 26.21 -13.75 1.39
CA LYS A 60 24.83 -13.43 1.73
C LYS A 60 24.08 -12.84 0.56
N LEU A 61 22.81 -13.14 0.47
CA LEU A 61 21.89 -12.43 -0.43
C LEU A 61 21.74 -10.96 -0.03
N PRO A 62 21.35 -10.08 -0.97
CA PRO A 62 21.06 -8.69 -0.68
C PRO A 62 19.96 -8.54 0.40
N THR A 63 20.08 -7.52 1.22
CA THR A 63 19.08 -7.23 2.26
C THR A 63 17.81 -6.62 1.70
N LEU A 64 16.68 -6.86 2.38
CA LEU A 64 15.39 -6.25 2.10
C LEU A 64 15.30 -4.78 2.56
N ALA A 65 16.19 -4.35 3.46
CA ALA A 65 16.26 -2.97 3.92
C ALA A 65 16.65 -2.01 2.78
N CYS A 66 16.12 -0.80 2.79
CA CYS A 66 16.46 0.22 1.80
C CYS A 66 17.74 0.97 2.15
N ASP A 67 18.39 1.56 1.15
CA ASP A 67 19.64 2.33 1.32
C ASP A 67 19.51 3.45 2.35
N LYS A 68 18.35 4.12 2.42
CA LYS A 68 18.09 5.17 3.40
C LYS A 68 18.15 4.65 4.85
N ALA A 69 17.68 3.44 5.10
CA ALA A 69 17.73 2.81 6.42
C ALA A 69 19.14 2.35 6.76
N LEU A 70 19.87 1.81 5.76
CA LEU A 70 21.23 1.31 5.94
C LEU A 70 22.26 2.43 6.12
N ASN A 71 22.08 3.57 5.44
CA ASN A 71 22.98 4.71 5.42
C ASN A 71 22.44 5.92 6.19
N GLY A 72 21.42 5.72 7.04
CA GLY A 72 20.80 6.75 7.85
C GLY A 72 21.68 7.27 8.99
N ARG A 73 21.11 8.15 9.83
CA ARG A 73 21.76 8.60 11.06
C ARG A 73 22.03 7.41 11.97
N VAL A 74 23.28 7.27 12.44
CA VAL A 74 23.64 6.26 13.44
C VAL A 74 22.95 6.59 14.77
N PRO A 75 22.12 5.68 15.31
CA PRO A 75 21.45 5.90 16.58
C PRO A 75 22.46 5.91 17.73
N LYS A 76 22.14 6.59 18.81
CA LYS A 76 22.92 6.53 20.03
C LYS A 76 22.52 5.28 20.81
N VAL A 77 23.52 4.47 21.15
CA VAL A 77 23.29 3.23 21.90
C VAL A 77 24.23 3.17 23.12
N LYS A 78 23.78 2.51 24.17
CA LYS A 78 24.62 2.08 25.29
C LYS A 78 24.97 0.61 25.06
N ILE A 79 26.26 0.34 24.87
CA ILE A 79 26.79 -1.03 24.74
C ILE A 79 27.56 -1.35 26.02
N ASN A 80 27.30 -2.51 26.61
CA ASN A 80 28.05 -3.06 27.71
C ASN A 80 28.47 -4.50 27.34
N GLU A 81 29.76 -4.69 27.09
CA GLU A 81 30.36 -6.00 26.81
C GLU A 81 30.83 -6.66 28.12
N GLY A 82 29.91 -7.39 28.76
CA GLY A 82 30.19 -8.16 29.96
C GLY A 82 30.80 -9.53 29.64
N THR A 83 31.33 -10.21 30.63
CA THR A 83 31.90 -11.56 30.50
C THR A 83 30.85 -12.65 30.29
N GLN A 84 29.67 -12.48 30.88
CA GLN A 84 28.58 -13.46 30.80
C GLN A 84 27.45 -12.98 29.85
N VAL A 85 27.15 -11.69 29.85
CA VAL A 85 26.09 -11.06 29.06
C VAL A 85 26.60 -9.77 28.46
N SER A 86 26.41 -9.64 27.16
CA SER A 86 26.62 -8.37 26.44
C SER A 86 25.26 -7.75 26.13
N THR A 87 25.17 -6.41 26.27
CA THR A 87 23.89 -5.69 26.11
C THR A 87 24.05 -4.49 25.19
N MET A 88 23.03 -4.22 24.39
CA MET A 88 22.85 -2.98 23.64
C MET A 88 21.49 -2.37 23.99
N VAL A 89 21.43 -1.09 24.27
CA VAL A 89 20.17 -0.37 24.53
C VAL A 89 20.18 0.94 23.76
N THR A 90 19.11 1.21 23.00
CA THR A 90 18.91 2.45 22.24
C THR A 90 18.35 3.57 23.11
N GLU A 91 18.29 4.80 22.59
CA GLU A 91 17.72 5.95 23.33
C GLU A 91 16.23 5.73 23.67
N ASN A 92 15.46 5.09 22.78
CA ASN A 92 14.03 4.80 23.02
C ASN A 92 13.79 3.58 23.92
N GLY A 93 14.82 2.84 24.33
CA GLY A 93 14.69 1.72 25.26
C GLY A 93 14.60 0.33 24.59
N LEU A 94 14.71 0.23 23.27
CA LEU A 94 14.87 -1.07 22.60
C LEU A 94 16.19 -1.71 23.07
N SER A 95 16.10 -2.92 23.63
CA SER A 95 17.22 -3.60 24.26
C SER A 95 17.50 -4.95 23.63
N VAL A 96 18.78 -5.27 23.47
CA VAL A 96 19.26 -6.60 23.06
C VAL A 96 20.26 -7.11 24.10
N LYS A 97 20.04 -8.33 24.58
CA LYS A 97 20.90 -9.01 25.57
C LYS A 97 21.39 -10.33 24.94
N VAL A 98 22.69 -10.52 24.85
CA VAL A 98 23.30 -11.74 24.33
C VAL A 98 24.00 -12.48 25.46
N LEU A 99 23.56 -13.72 25.74
CA LEU A 99 24.27 -14.62 26.67
C LEU A 99 25.50 -15.19 25.97
N ASN A 100 26.69 -14.71 26.36
CA ASN A 100 27.95 -14.98 25.65
C ASN A 100 28.32 -16.48 25.62
N SER A 101 27.93 -17.27 26.65
CA SER A 101 28.23 -18.69 26.70
C SER A 101 27.38 -19.54 25.76
N MET A 102 26.09 -19.20 25.64
CA MET A 102 25.09 -20.00 24.91
C MET A 102 24.66 -19.35 23.60
N GLY A 103 24.95 -18.06 23.39
CA GLY A 103 24.50 -17.30 22.26
C GLY A 103 22.98 -17.01 22.25
N LEU A 104 22.30 -17.20 23.38
CA LEU A 104 20.89 -16.91 23.49
C LEU A 104 20.70 -15.38 23.43
N ILE A 105 19.83 -14.93 22.52
CA ILE A 105 19.60 -13.50 22.27
C ILE A 105 18.21 -13.14 22.74
N LYS A 106 18.11 -12.16 23.63
CA LYS A 106 16.83 -11.60 24.07
C LYS A 106 16.68 -10.20 23.51
N VAL A 107 15.54 -9.91 22.92
CA VAL A 107 15.16 -8.58 22.39
C VAL A 107 13.89 -8.13 23.08
N GLY A 108 13.85 -6.89 23.52
CA GLY A 108 12.70 -6.34 24.23
C GLY A 108 12.75 -4.82 24.36
N HIS A 109 11.83 -4.24 25.13
CA HIS A 109 11.77 -2.81 25.43
C HIS A 109 11.78 -2.58 26.94
N GLY A 110 12.69 -1.76 27.45
CA GLY A 110 12.89 -1.57 28.87
C GLY A 110 13.23 -2.89 29.58
N ASP A 111 12.42 -3.28 30.54
CA ASP A 111 12.55 -4.53 31.28
C ASP A 111 11.77 -5.71 30.65
N ALA A 112 10.93 -5.46 29.66
CA ALA A 112 10.09 -6.48 29.02
C ALA A 112 10.83 -7.14 27.84
N ASP A 113 11.03 -8.46 27.91
CA ASP A 113 11.54 -9.24 26.77
C ASP A 113 10.35 -9.56 25.83
N TYR A 114 10.50 -9.26 24.52
CA TYR A 114 9.57 -9.62 23.45
C TYR A 114 9.85 -11.00 22.89
N LEU A 115 11.11 -11.22 22.54
CA LEU A 115 11.60 -12.38 21.80
C LEU A 115 12.87 -12.94 22.40
N VAL A 116 12.99 -14.25 22.29
CA VAL A 116 14.22 -14.98 22.62
C VAL A 116 14.64 -15.84 21.44
N ASP A 117 15.76 -15.50 20.77
CA ASP A 117 16.37 -16.37 19.76
C ASP A 117 17.07 -17.53 20.46
N VAL A 118 16.57 -18.75 20.22
CA VAL A 118 17.08 -19.99 20.83
C VAL A 118 18.13 -20.60 19.92
N MET A 119 19.34 -20.04 19.95
CA MET A 119 20.49 -20.44 19.13
C MET A 119 20.75 -21.97 19.02
N PRO A 120 20.63 -22.77 20.08
CA PRO A 120 20.80 -24.23 19.98
C PRO A 120 19.83 -24.93 19.02
N MET A 121 18.70 -24.29 18.68
CA MET A 121 17.73 -24.81 17.71
C MET A 121 17.92 -24.24 16.30
N ARG A 122 18.91 -23.37 16.09
CA ARG A 122 19.25 -22.76 14.81
C ARG A 122 20.11 -23.71 13.98
N ASP A 123 19.81 -23.78 12.69
CA ASP A 123 20.75 -24.29 11.68
C ASP A 123 21.02 -23.20 10.63
N SER A 124 21.70 -23.56 9.54
CA SER A 124 22.11 -22.60 8.51
C SER A 124 20.94 -21.92 7.79
N SER A 125 19.73 -22.47 7.84
CA SER A 125 18.55 -21.98 7.12
C SER A 125 17.31 -21.85 7.99
N ARG A 126 17.46 -22.03 9.31
CA ARG A 126 16.34 -22.04 10.29
C ARG A 126 16.61 -21.10 11.46
N VAL A 127 15.59 -20.32 11.84
CA VAL A 127 15.60 -19.46 13.04
C VAL A 127 14.37 -19.77 13.88
N VAL A 128 14.56 -19.92 15.20
CA VAL A 128 13.46 -20.11 16.15
C VAL A 128 13.48 -18.99 17.17
N LEU A 129 12.42 -18.18 17.18
CA LEU A 129 12.22 -17.08 18.12
C LEU A 129 11.07 -17.44 19.06
N VAL A 130 11.35 -17.53 20.37
CA VAL A 130 10.31 -17.75 21.39
C VAL A 130 9.69 -16.40 21.76
N HIS A 131 8.38 -16.33 21.82
CA HIS A 131 7.59 -15.14 22.19
C HIS A 131 6.66 -15.44 23.36
N ASN A 132 5.99 -14.43 23.89
CA ASN A 132 5.07 -14.60 25.01
C ASN A 132 3.79 -15.33 24.58
N ALA A 133 3.18 -16.08 25.47
CA ALA A 133 1.93 -16.77 25.19
C ALA A 133 0.76 -15.79 24.93
N GLY A 134 -0.15 -16.21 24.06
CA GLY A 134 -1.39 -15.48 23.79
C GLY A 134 -1.21 -14.22 22.93
N GLU A 135 -0.10 -14.10 22.22
CA GLU A 135 0.05 -13.06 21.19
C GLU A 135 -0.73 -13.41 19.92
N SER A 136 -1.26 -12.40 19.26
CA SER A 136 -1.80 -12.47 17.91
C SER A 136 -0.81 -11.84 16.94
N PHE A 137 -0.80 -12.34 15.70
CA PHE A 137 0.14 -11.89 14.67
C PHE A 137 -0.59 -11.47 13.40
N TYR A 138 -0.10 -10.43 12.74
CA TYR A 138 -0.71 -9.79 11.58
C TYR A 138 0.31 -9.52 10.48
N GLY A 139 -0.15 -9.15 9.27
CA GLY A 139 0.71 -8.76 8.17
C GLY A 139 1.07 -9.91 7.24
N ALA A 140 2.35 -10.16 7.00
CA ALA A 140 2.89 -11.20 6.12
C ALA A 140 2.54 -11.03 4.62
N GLY A 141 2.23 -9.81 4.18
CA GLY A 141 1.85 -9.51 2.80
C GLY A 141 0.37 -9.78 2.52
N GLU A 142 0.09 -10.29 1.35
CA GLU A 142 -1.26 -10.56 0.88
C GLU A 142 -1.79 -11.88 1.44
N ARG A 143 -2.66 -11.80 2.45
CA ARG A 143 -3.29 -12.94 3.13
C ARG A 143 -4.78 -12.67 3.30
N GLY A 144 -5.63 -13.55 2.72
CA GLY A 144 -7.08 -13.33 2.67
C GLY A 144 -7.90 -14.28 3.55
N TYR A 145 -7.30 -15.26 4.22
CA TYR A 145 -8.04 -16.28 4.96
C TYR A 145 -8.33 -15.91 6.43
N SER A 146 -7.46 -15.10 7.03
CA SER A 146 -7.60 -14.62 8.41
C SER A 146 -6.85 -13.32 8.61
N PHE A 147 -7.37 -12.45 9.49
CA PHE A 147 -6.64 -11.27 9.93
C PHE A 147 -5.60 -11.65 11.00
N ASN A 148 -5.97 -12.45 12.01
CA ASN A 148 -5.01 -13.02 12.95
C ASN A 148 -4.37 -14.28 12.35
N LEU A 149 -3.05 -14.27 12.23
CA LEU A 149 -2.24 -15.33 11.62
C LEU A 149 -1.67 -16.32 12.64
N ALA A 150 -1.96 -16.16 13.94
CA ALA A 150 -1.48 -17.07 14.98
C ALA A 150 -2.04 -18.49 14.78
N GLY A 151 -1.19 -19.49 14.92
CA GLY A 151 -1.52 -20.91 14.74
C GLY A 151 -1.30 -21.42 13.30
N ASP A 152 -0.89 -20.57 12.37
CA ASP A 152 -0.72 -20.94 10.97
C ASP A 152 0.75 -21.10 10.54
N THR A 153 0.92 -21.77 9.40
CA THR A 153 2.18 -21.82 8.66
C THR A 153 2.07 -20.96 7.41
N LEU A 154 2.85 -19.90 7.35
CA LEU A 154 2.88 -18.94 6.27
C LEU A 154 3.97 -19.35 5.27
N VAL A 155 3.59 -19.72 4.07
CA VAL A 155 4.54 -19.94 2.96
C VAL A 155 4.83 -18.62 2.29
N ASN A 156 6.12 -18.35 2.04
CA ASN A 156 6.58 -17.21 1.24
C ASN A 156 7.05 -17.72 -0.12
N TYR A 157 6.13 -17.76 -1.05
CA TYR A 157 6.35 -18.13 -2.45
C TYR A 157 5.17 -17.60 -3.27
N ASN A 158 5.37 -16.47 -3.91
CA ASN A 158 4.31 -15.76 -4.63
C ASN A 158 3.56 -16.68 -5.59
N THR A 159 2.23 -16.67 -5.52
CA THR A 159 1.44 -17.63 -6.30
C THR A 159 0.17 -16.97 -6.83
N GLN A 160 -0.10 -17.17 -8.10
CA GLN A 160 -1.37 -16.80 -8.71
C GLN A 160 -2.47 -17.77 -8.26
N ASN A 161 -3.64 -17.23 -7.98
CA ASN A 161 -4.81 -17.99 -7.54
C ASN A 161 -6.07 -17.56 -8.31
N TYR A 162 -6.15 -17.94 -9.58
CA TYR A 162 -7.29 -17.62 -10.43
C TYR A 162 -8.62 -18.12 -9.83
N GLY A 163 -9.59 -17.22 -9.69
CA GLY A 163 -10.93 -17.54 -9.22
C GLY A 163 -11.04 -17.95 -7.75
N TYR A 164 -10.13 -17.47 -6.87
CA TYR A 164 -10.16 -17.80 -5.44
C TYR A 164 -11.40 -17.25 -4.73
N GLN A 165 -11.78 -17.90 -3.63
CA GLN A 165 -12.90 -17.54 -2.76
C GLN A 165 -12.53 -17.71 -1.28
N MET A 166 -13.28 -17.05 -0.40
CA MET A 166 -13.16 -17.18 1.05
C MET A 166 -13.22 -18.66 1.48
N GLY A 167 -12.41 -19.03 2.47
CA GLY A 167 -12.35 -20.39 3.01
C GLY A 167 -11.48 -21.36 2.23
N GLU A 168 -10.99 -20.99 1.06
CA GLU A 168 -10.09 -21.82 0.27
C GLU A 168 -8.63 -21.70 0.76
N LYS A 169 -7.85 -22.79 0.64
CA LYS A 169 -6.42 -22.76 0.94
C LYS A 169 -5.64 -21.74 0.10
N ARG A 170 -6.16 -21.42 -1.09
CA ARG A 170 -5.57 -20.43 -2.00
C ARG A 170 -5.45 -19.04 -1.37
N THR A 171 -6.36 -18.65 -0.47
CA THR A 171 -6.29 -17.36 0.23
C THR A 171 -5.19 -17.28 1.29
N LYS A 172 -4.50 -18.41 1.57
CA LYS A 172 -3.30 -18.46 2.44
C LYS A 172 -2.01 -18.14 1.71
N LEU A 173 -1.97 -18.28 0.39
CA LEU A 173 -0.77 -18.11 -0.42
C LEU A 173 -1.14 -17.35 -1.70
N MET A 174 -0.80 -16.06 -1.75
CA MET A 174 -1.23 -15.13 -2.80
C MET A 174 -0.03 -14.47 -3.52
N GLY A 175 -0.28 -13.45 -4.31
CA GLY A 175 0.69 -12.84 -5.20
C GLY A 175 1.84 -12.12 -4.49
N ILE A 176 1.61 -11.56 -3.31
CA ILE A 176 2.66 -10.83 -2.56
C ILE A 176 2.84 -11.48 -1.19
N THR A 177 3.98 -12.12 -0.98
CA THR A 177 4.33 -12.73 0.30
C THR A 177 5.52 -12.02 0.93
N MET A 178 5.43 -11.77 2.24
CA MET A 178 6.50 -11.08 2.98
C MET A 178 6.92 -11.91 4.19
N PRO A 179 8.23 -12.12 4.40
CA PRO A 179 8.76 -12.87 5.54
C PRO A 179 8.76 -12.01 6.81
N MET A 180 7.59 -11.48 7.16
CA MET A 180 7.41 -10.58 8.30
C MET A 180 6.10 -10.83 9.02
N VAL A 181 6.08 -10.57 10.32
CA VAL A 181 4.87 -10.53 11.14
C VAL A 181 4.94 -9.40 12.16
N ILE A 182 3.76 -8.89 12.54
CA ILE A 182 3.59 -7.88 13.59
C ILE A 182 2.83 -8.51 14.76
N SER A 183 3.40 -8.46 15.95
CA SER A 183 2.75 -8.92 17.18
C SER A 183 1.74 -7.91 17.70
N SER A 184 0.65 -8.41 18.29
CA SER A 184 -0.31 -7.62 19.08
C SER A 184 0.32 -6.90 20.28
N LYS A 185 1.57 -7.22 20.62
CA LYS A 185 2.36 -6.53 21.67
C LYS A 185 3.11 -5.30 21.15
N GLY A 186 2.92 -4.93 19.87
CA GLY A 186 3.52 -3.73 19.29
C GLY A 186 5.01 -3.88 18.99
N TYR A 187 5.43 -5.02 18.53
CA TYR A 187 6.71 -5.24 17.86
C TYR A 187 6.52 -6.01 16.55
N GLY A 188 7.48 -5.92 15.63
CA GLY A 188 7.51 -6.69 14.39
C GLY A 188 8.82 -7.43 14.20
N VAL A 189 8.77 -8.50 13.41
CA VAL A 189 9.95 -9.25 12.95
C VAL A 189 9.92 -9.30 11.43
N LEU A 190 11.03 -8.93 10.79
CA LEU A 190 11.29 -9.17 9.38
C LEU A 190 12.49 -10.10 9.26
N PHE A 191 12.30 -11.28 8.67
CA PHE A 191 13.42 -12.15 8.29
C PHE A 191 14.04 -11.63 7.00
N ASP A 192 15.35 -11.39 7.01
CA ASP A 192 16.07 -10.75 5.91
C ASP A 192 16.41 -11.77 4.81
N ASP A 193 15.37 -12.31 4.22
CA ASP A 193 15.43 -13.34 3.19
C ASP A 193 14.23 -13.19 2.24
N PHE A 194 14.47 -13.25 0.95
CA PHE A 194 13.43 -13.21 -0.07
C PHE A 194 13.21 -14.54 -0.80
N CYS A 195 13.98 -15.57 -0.43
CA CYS A 195 13.85 -16.88 -1.04
C CYS A 195 12.54 -17.56 -0.65
N LYS A 196 12.24 -18.67 -1.30
CA LYS A 196 11.15 -19.55 -0.87
C LYS A 196 11.39 -19.98 0.58
N SER A 197 10.39 -19.78 1.40
CA SER A 197 10.51 -20.02 2.84
C SER A 197 9.17 -20.32 3.48
N SER A 198 9.20 -20.73 4.75
CA SER A 198 8.02 -20.88 5.59
C SER A 198 8.25 -20.24 6.95
N LEU A 199 7.18 -19.68 7.52
CA LEU A 199 7.13 -19.17 8.88
C LEU A 199 5.97 -19.82 9.62
N VAL A 200 6.29 -20.66 10.59
CA VAL A 200 5.31 -21.21 11.55
C VAL A 200 5.07 -20.16 12.62
N VAL A 201 3.83 -19.71 12.76
CA VAL A 201 3.38 -18.77 13.79
C VAL A 201 2.72 -19.57 14.90
N GLY A 202 3.54 -20.24 15.72
CA GLY A 202 3.08 -21.12 16.80
C GLY A 202 2.58 -20.36 18.04
N GLY A 203 2.06 -21.06 19.01
CA GLY A 203 1.51 -20.47 20.24
C GLY A 203 2.52 -19.73 21.13
N GLN A 204 3.81 -20.08 21.03
CA GLN A 204 4.90 -19.45 21.79
C GLN A 204 6.20 -19.36 20.98
N GLN A 205 6.17 -19.63 19.68
CA GLN A 205 7.36 -19.54 18.83
C GLN A 205 7.03 -19.12 17.41
N LEU A 206 7.96 -18.37 16.83
CA LEU A 206 8.05 -18.11 15.40
C LEU A 206 9.19 -18.97 14.87
N GLU A 207 8.90 -19.89 13.96
CA GLU A 207 9.91 -20.74 13.33
C GLU A 207 10.00 -20.41 11.84
N TYR A 208 11.08 -19.75 11.45
CA TYR A 208 11.37 -19.41 10.06
C TYR A 208 12.33 -20.43 9.45
N THR A 209 12.00 -20.92 8.25
CA THR A 209 12.85 -21.85 7.51
C THR A 209 12.92 -21.44 6.05
N SER A 210 14.14 -21.21 5.53
CA SER A 210 14.41 -20.94 4.12
C SER A 210 14.79 -22.22 3.37
N THR A 211 14.43 -22.30 2.09
CA THR A 211 14.95 -23.38 1.21
C THR A 211 16.40 -23.15 0.81
N THR A 212 16.93 -21.95 0.97
CA THR A 212 18.32 -21.60 0.66
C THR A 212 19.20 -21.82 1.88
N PRO A 213 20.26 -22.63 1.79
CA PRO A 213 21.15 -22.95 2.90
C PRO A 213 22.13 -21.79 3.19
N GLN A 214 21.63 -20.76 3.82
CA GLN A 214 22.42 -19.59 4.26
C GLN A 214 22.00 -19.16 5.66
N PRO A 215 22.90 -18.55 6.45
CA PRO A 215 22.55 -17.97 7.73
C PRO A 215 21.50 -16.86 7.58
N ILE A 216 20.37 -16.97 8.26
CA ILE A 216 19.28 -16.01 8.22
C ILE A 216 19.51 -14.90 9.23
N SER A 217 19.53 -13.67 8.75
CA SER A 217 19.45 -12.48 9.59
C SER A 217 17.99 -12.06 9.77
N TYR A 218 17.71 -11.28 10.80
CA TYR A 218 16.37 -10.73 11.00
C TYR A 218 16.45 -9.34 11.62
N TYR A 219 15.37 -8.57 11.41
CA TYR A 219 15.15 -7.28 12.06
C TYR A 219 14.09 -7.43 13.13
N VAL A 220 14.31 -6.83 14.28
CA VAL A 220 13.26 -6.59 15.28
C VAL A 220 12.93 -5.11 15.25
N ILE A 221 11.64 -4.83 15.09
CA ILE A 221 11.08 -3.50 14.89
C ILE A 221 10.21 -3.20 16.11
N ASP A 222 10.65 -2.28 16.94
CA ASP A 222 9.91 -1.87 18.14
C ASP A 222 8.87 -0.80 17.79
N GLY A 223 7.66 -0.95 18.28
CA GLY A 223 6.60 0.02 18.21
C GLY A 223 6.24 0.64 19.57
N ASN A 224 7.02 0.31 20.61
CA ASN A 224 6.74 0.71 21.97
C ASN A 224 5.28 0.39 22.38
N GLY A 225 4.88 -0.85 22.18
CA GLY A 225 3.56 -1.37 22.49
C GLY A 225 2.45 -0.99 21.48
N ARG A 226 2.75 -0.27 20.38
CA ARG A 226 1.77 0.18 19.38
C ARG A 226 2.05 -0.39 17.99
N VAL A 227 1.07 -1.10 17.43
CA VAL A 227 1.15 -1.65 16.07
C VAL A 227 1.33 -0.53 15.01
N GLU A 228 0.70 0.62 15.22
CA GLU A 228 0.86 1.79 14.38
C GLU A 228 2.33 2.17 14.18
N ASN A 229 3.10 2.22 15.26
CA ASN A 229 4.52 2.57 15.22
C ASN A 229 5.35 1.48 14.53
N VAL A 230 4.99 0.19 14.72
CA VAL A 230 5.66 -0.91 14.00
C VAL A 230 5.52 -0.73 12.48
N VAL A 231 4.32 -0.39 11.98
CA VAL A 231 4.08 -0.13 10.56
C VAL A 231 4.90 1.06 10.05
N LYS A 232 4.95 2.16 10.82
CA LYS A 232 5.79 3.33 10.48
C LYS A 232 7.27 2.97 10.38
N ASN A 233 7.76 2.19 11.32
CA ASN A 233 9.17 1.77 11.40
C ASN A 233 9.49 0.71 10.34
N PHE A 234 8.60 -0.24 10.09
CA PHE A 234 8.75 -1.23 9.02
C PHE A 234 8.85 -0.56 7.64
N THR A 235 7.95 0.37 7.34
CA THR A 235 7.97 1.09 6.06
C THR A 235 9.18 2.03 5.93
N TRP A 236 9.69 2.55 7.05
CA TRP A 236 10.97 3.27 7.04
C TRP A 236 12.14 2.32 6.70
N LEU A 237 12.13 1.09 7.25
CA LEU A 237 13.17 0.09 7.01
C LEU A 237 13.23 -0.37 5.56
N VAL A 238 12.08 -0.72 4.96
CA VAL A 238 12.02 -1.32 3.63
C VAL A 238 11.78 -0.30 2.50
N GLY A 239 11.52 0.97 2.85
CA GLY A 239 11.19 2.06 1.94
C GLY A 239 9.69 2.30 1.84
N ARG A 240 9.31 3.56 1.69
CA ARG A 240 7.92 4.03 1.58
C ARG A 240 7.52 4.32 0.15
N GLN A 241 6.26 4.22 -0.12
CA GLN A 241 5.67 4.69 -1.37
C GLN A 241 5.70 6.23 -1.42
N GLU A 242 5.91 6.80 -2.58
CA GLU A 242 5.82 8.24 -2.80
C GLU A 242 4.36 8.70 -2.96
N LEU A 243 4.14 10.02 -2.96
CA LEU A 243 2.81 10.56 -3.29
C LEU A 243 2.37 10.06 -4.67
N PRO A 244 1.15 9.52 -4.79
CA PRO A 244 0.66 8.99 -6.04
C PRO A 244 0.28 10.09 -7.01
N PRO A 245 0.18 9.79 -8.32
CA PRO A 245 -0.56 10.66 -9.24
C PRO A 245 -2.00 10.83 -8.76
N LEU A 246 -2.51 12.06 -8.72
CA LEU A 246 -3.85 12.34 -8.15
C LEU A 246 -4.96 11.52 -8.83
N TRP A 247 -4.84 11.28 -10.14
CA TRP A 247 -5.83 10.53 -10.92
C TRP A 247 -6.03 9.07 -10.45
N THR A 248 -5.03 8.47 -9.76
CA THR A 248 -5.16 7.11 -9.20
C THR A 248 -6.14 7.03 -8.04
N LEU A 249 -6.50 8.17 -7.45
CA LEU A 249 -7.50 8.29 -6.39
C LEU A 249 -8.92 8.51 -6.91
N GLY A 250 -9.10 8.72 -8.23
CA GLY A 250 -10.39 8.79 -8.90
C GLY A 250 -10.92 7.42 -9.29
N TYR A 251 -11.70 7.36 -10.39
CA TYR A 251 -12.27 6.13 -10.95
C TYR A 251 -11.50 5.68 -12.19
N ILE A 252 -11.20 4.40 -12.25
CA ILE A 252 -10.50 3.74 -13.34
C ILE A 252 -11.40 2.62 -13.88
N THR A 253 -11.63 2.58 -15.20
CA THR A 253 -12.34 1.48 -15.87
C THR A 253 -11.36 0.50 -16.48
N SER A 254 -11.66 -0.78 -16.38
CA SER A 254 -10.81 -1.87 -16.87
C SER A 254 -11.65 -3.10 -17.20
N LYS A 255 -11.25 -3.84 -18.20
CA LYS A 255 -11.85 -5.12 -18.59
C LYS A 255 -10.81 -6.04 -19.24
N TYR A 256 -11.00 -7.34 -19.15
CA TYR A 256 -10.26 -8.38 -19.89
C TYR A 256 -10.93 -8.67 -21.24
N GLY A 257 -10.66 -8.04 -22.33
CA GLY A 257 -10.03 -6.76 -22.54
C GLY A 257 -10.86 -6.00 -23.54
N TYR A 258 -10.55 -4.74 -23.67
CA TYR A 258 -11.05 -3.93 -24.80
C TYR A 258 -10.35 -4.42 -26.07
N ARG A 259 -11.13 -4.82 -27.07
CA ARG A 259 -10.63 -5.57 -28.25
C ARG A 259 -10.05 -4.69 -29.34
N ASP A 260 -10.54 -3.45 -29.43
CA ASP A 260 -10.10 -2.52 -30.45
C ASP A 260 -10.28 -1.05 -30.01
N GLN A 261 -9.77 -0.14 -30.82
CA GLN A 261 -9.82 1.30 -30.60
C GLN A 261 -11.26 1.80 -30.49
N ARG A 262 -12.17 1.34 -31.36
CA ARG A 262 -13.56 1.77 -31.42
C ARG A 262 -14.33 1.40 -30.14
N GLU A 263 -14.15 0.18 -29.65
CA GLU A 263 -14.74 -0.26 -28.37
C GLU A 263 -14.26 0.65 -27.23
N SER A 264 -12.96 0.91 -27.14
CA SER A 264 -12.35 1.70 -26.08
C SER A 264 -12.82 3.16 -26.09
N GLU A 265 -12.86 3.78 -27.27
CA GLU A 265 -13.41 5.13 -27.46
C GLU A 265 -14.90 5.16 -27.05
N GLY A 266 -15.67 4.13 -27.47
CA GLY A 266 -17.10 4.00 -27.12
C GLY A 266 -17.36 3.86 -25.61
N VAL A 267 -16.51 3.13 -24.87
CA VAL A 267 -16.59 2.99 -23.40
C VAL A 267 -16.35 4.34 -22.72
N VAL A 268 -15.27 5.03 -23.08
CA VAL A 268 -14.96 6.36 -22.51
C VAL A 268 -16.07 7.35 -22.82
N ASP A 269 -16.56 7.39 -24.06
CA ASP A 269 -17.63 8.30 -24.48
C ASP A 269 -18.96 7.99 -23.77
N THR A 270 -19.26 6.72 -23.53
CA THR A 270 -20.47 6.32 -22.82
C THR A 270 -20.41 6.74 -21.36
N LEU A 271 -19.30 6.42 -20.65
CA LEU A 271 -19.13 6.83 -19.25
C LEU A 271 -19.28 8.35 -19.10
N LYS A 272 -18.59 9.14 -19.95
CA LYS A 272 -18.68 10.61 -19.91
C LYS A 272 -20.08 11.12 -20.24
N ARG A 273 -20.73 10.57 -21.27
CA ARG A 273 -22.10 10.97 -21.69
C ARG A 273 -23.12 10.72 -20.58
N GLU A 274 -22.99 9.61 -19.85
CA GLU A 274 -23.88 9.25 -18.75
C GLU A 274 -23.51 9.89 -17.41
N GLY A 275 -22.50 10.77 -17.42
CA GLY A 275 -22.10 11.58 -16.28
C GLY A 275 -21.31 10.84 -15.21
N TYR A 276 -20.66 9.74 -15.57
CA TYR A 276 -19.65 9.12 -14.72
C TYR A 276 -18.35 9.91 -14.79
N PRO A 277 -17.79 10.35 -13.68
CA PRO A 277 -16.43 10.86 -13.69
C PRO A 277 -15.45 9.70 -13.99
N LEU A 278 -14.37 10.01 -14.71
CA LEU A 278 -13.43 9.00 -15.17
C LEU A 278 -12.02 9.58 -15.25
N ASP A 279 -11.05 8.90 -14.64
CA ASP A 279 -9.64 9.29 -14.62
C ASP A 279 -8.72 8.37 -15.39
N GLY A 280 -9.11 7.11 -15.60
CA GLY A 280 -8.26 6.16 -16.29
C GLY A 280 -9.00 5.02 -16.98
N ILE A 281 -8.36 4.50 -18.01
CA ILE A 281 -8.73 3.26 -18.69
C ILE A 281 -7.52 2.34 -18.76
N VAL A 282 -7.75 1.04 -18.51
CA VAL A 282 -6.68 0.03 -18.54
C VAL A 282 -6.86 -0.85 -19.78
N PHE A 283 -5.82 -0.99 -20.56
CA PHE A 283 -5.74 -1.90 -21.68
C PHE A 283 -5.06 -3.21 -21.27
N ASP A 284 -5.86 -4.25 -21.23
CA ASP A 284 -5.43 -5.63 -21.04
C ASP A 284 -4.89 -6.22 -22.36
N LEU A 285 -4.60 -7.48 -22.42
CA LEU A 285 -3.84 -8.22 -23.44
C LEU A 285 -4.01 -7.76 -24.91
N TYR A 286 -5.16 -7.20 -25.29
CA TYR A 286 -5.51 -6.97 -26.70
C TYR A 286 -4.93 -5.71 -27.34
N TRP A 287 -4.27 -4.84 -26.56
CA TRP A 287 -3.66 -3.63 -27.14
C TRP A 287 -2.48 -3.96 -28.08
N TYR A 288 -1.80 -5.09 -27.85
CA TYR A 288 -0.71 -5.56 -28.70
C TYR A 288 -1.13 -6.63 -29.72
N GLY A 289 -2.40 -7.02 -29.73
CA GLY A 289 -2.95 -8.01 -30.66
C GLY A 289 -3.85 -9.04 -30.01
N LYS A 290 -3.48 -10.30 -30.08
CA LYS A 290 -4.17 -11.40 -29.43
C LYS A 290 -3.36 -11.92 -28.25
N GLU A 291 -3.94 -12.82 -27.48
CA GLU A 291 -3.30 -13.45 -26.32
C GLU A 291 -1.98 -14.15 -26.68
N GLU A 292 -1.95 -14.85 -27.82
CA GLU A 292 -0.75 -15.49 -28.35
C GLU A 292 0.34 -14.54 -28.87
N ASP A 293 0.03 -13.24 -28.96
CA ASP A 293 0.98 -12.19 -29.30
C ASP A 293 1.70 -11.61 -28.06
N MET A 294 1.56 -12.25 -26.90
CA MET A 294 2.17 -11.82 -25.63
C MET A 294 3.68 -11.63 -25.77
N GLY A 295 4.17 -10.47 -25.28
CA GLY A 295 5.56 -10.06 -25.40
C GLY A 295 5.87 -9.19 -26.62
N ARG A 296 4.87 -8.87 -27.43
CA ARG A 296 5.04 -7.96 -28.56
C ARG A 296 5.31 -6.53 -28.11
N LEU A 297 4.67 -6.07 -27.05
CA LEU A 297 4.85 -4.76 -26.40
C LEU A 297 4.85 -3.57 -27.38
N GLU A 298 3.94 -3.59 -28.33
CA GLU A 298 3.65 -2.51 -29.28
C GLU A 298 2.18 -2.54 -29.70
N TRP A 299 1.62 -1.38 -30.03
CA TRP A 299 0.22 -1.28 -30.47
C TRP A 299 -0.04 -2.08 -31.73
N ASP A 300 -1.09 -2.92 -31.72
CA ASP A 300 -1.55 -3.60 -32.93
C ASP A 300 -2.28 -2.63 -33.85
N LYS A 301 -1.62 -2.25 -34.93
CA LYS A 301 -2.16 -1.25 -35.88
C LYS A 301 -3.40 -1.69 -36.64
N GLN A 302 -3.75 -2.98 -36.62
CA GLN A 302 -5.00 -3.46 -37.23
C GLN A 302 -6.20 -3.14 -36.33
N GLN A 303 -6.07 -3.40 -35.05
CA GLN A 303 -7.13 -3.15 -34.05
C GLN A 303 -7.06 -1.72 -33.49
N TRP A 304 -5.88 -1.10 -33.49
CA TRP A 304 -5.60 0.23 -32.95
C TRP A 304 -4.96 1.13 -34.03
N PRO A 305 -5.68 1.42 -35.13
CA PRO A 305 -5.08 2.07 -36.32
C PRO A 305 -4.57 3.48 -36.04
N ASP A 306 -5.21 4.23 -35.18
CA ASP A 306 -4.82 5.61 -34.79
C ASP A 306 -4.72 5.78 -33.28
N HIS A 307 -4.02 4.82 -32.61
CA HIS A 307 -3.86 4.83 -31.16
C HIS A 307 -3.27 6.15 -30.63
N ARG A 308 -2.37 6.80 -31.35
CA ARG A 308 -1.79 8.09 -30.92
C ARG A 308 -2.83 9.21 -30.86
N LYS A 309 -3.78 9.22 -31.79
CA LYS A 309 -4.90 10.15 -31.73
C LYS A 309 -5.81 9.84 -30.55
N MET A 310 -6.18 8.56 -30.37
CA MET A 310 -6.98 8.11 -29.25
C MET A 310 -6.35 8.50 -27.91
N LEU A 311 -5.03 8.29 -27.73
CA LEU A 311 -4.31 8.67 -26.50
C LEU A 311 -4.36 10.17 -26.23
N ARG A 312 -4.23 11.01 -27.28
CA ARG A 312 -4.38 12.46 -27.15
C ARG A 312 -5.81 12.85 -26.78
N ASP A 313 -6.81 12.27 -27.46
CA ASP A 313 -8.23 12.54 -27.20
C ASP A 313 -8.61 12.15 -25.76
N PHE A 314 -8.09 11.02 -25.25
CA PHE A 314 -8.29 10.60 -23.87
C PHE A 314 -7.65 11.57 -22.88
N LYS A 315 -6.41 11.99 -23.14
CA LYS A 315 -5.74 13.01 -22.32
C LYS A 315 -6.52 14.33 -22.26
N GLU A 316 -7.08 14.79 -23.40
CA GLU A 316 -7.92 16.00 -23.47
C GLU A 316 -9.21 15.83 -22.65
N LYS A 317 -9.76 14.61 -22.57
CA LYS A 317 -10.91 14.26 -21.73
C LYS A 317 -10.54 14.03 -20.26
N GLY A 318 -9.26 14.17 -19.88
CA GLY A 318 -8.74 13.91 -18.53
C GLY A 318 -8.61 12.42 -18.19
N VAL A 319 -8.57 11.53 -19.20
CA VAL A 319 -8.48 10.07 -19.01
C VAL A 319 -7.07 9.59 -19.26
N ASN A 320 -6.47 8.99 -18.25
CA ASN A 320 -5.15 8.40 -18.28
C ASN A 320 -5.21 6.96 -18.84
N VAL A 321 -4.10 6.49 -19.41
CA VAL A 321 -4.05 5.16 -20.04
C VAL A 321 -3.01 4.31 -19.36
N VAL A 322 -3.42 3.10 -18.95
CA VAL A 322 -2.56 2.06 -18.40
C VAL A 322 -2.51 0.90 -19.38
N THR A 323 -1.32 0.37 -19.67
CA THR A 323 -1.15 -0.82 -20.51
C THR A 323 -0.52 -1.95 -19.73
N ILE A 324 -1.03 -3.17 -19.98
CA ILE A 324 -0.50 -4.40 -19.40
C ILE A 324 0.78 -4.84 -20.09
N SER A 325 1.67 -5.47 -19.35
CA SER A 325 2.80 -6.26 -19.85
C SER A 325 2.97 -7.52 -19.01
N GLN A 326 3.51 -8.60 -19.61
CA GLN A 326 3.77 -9.87 -18.94
C GLN A 326 5.25 -10.22 -19.09
N PRO A 327 5.79 -11.16 -18.27
CA PRO A 327 7.22 -11.48 -18.28
C PRO A 327 7.63 -12.45 -19.42
N TYR A 328 6.74 -12.75 -20.36
CA TYR A 328 6.98 -13.75 -21.43
C TYR A 328 6.95 -13.15 -22.81
N VAL A 329 7.75 -13.70 -23.74
CA VAL A 329 7.73 -13.41 -25.17
C VAL A 329 7.49 -14.72 -25.90
N LEU A 330 6.29 -14.86 -26.50
CA LEU A 330 5.85 -16.13 -27.11
C LEU A 330 6.40 -16.32 -28.52
N THR A 331 6.48 -17.60 -28.93
CA THR A 331 6.97 -18.04 -30.24
C THR A 331 5.89 -18.49 -31.18
N ASN A 332 4.64 -18.59 -30.71
CA ASN A 332 3.50 -19.10 -31.49
C ASN A 332 2.62 -18.01 -32.10
N GLY A 333 2.83 -16.74 -31.75
CA GLY A 333 2.13 -15.59 -32.35
C GLY A 333 3.10 -14.61 -33.01
N ARG A 334 2.65 -13.37 -33.24
CA ARG A 334 3.48 -12.32 -33.86
C ARG A 334 4.61 -11.81 -32.93
N ALA A 335 4.58 -12.12 -31.64
CA ALA A 335 5.68 -11.86 -30.73
C ALA A 335 6.97 -12.64 -31.08
N ILE A 336 6.88 -13.64 -31.96
CA ILE A 336 8.04 -14.41 -32.45
C ILE A 336 9.12 -13.52 -33.06
N ASP A 337 8.76 -12.38 -33.65
CA ASP A 337 9.74 -11.45 -34.21
C ASP A 337 10.58 -10.82 -33.10
N ASN A 338 9.97 -10.44 -31.98
CA ASN A 338 10.70 -10.02 -30.78
C ASN A 338 11.54 -11.17 -30.19
N TYR A 339 10.98 -12.38 -30.11
CA TYR A 339 11.71 -13.53 -29.60
C TYR A 339 13.02 -13.74 -30.38
N ARG A 340 12.92 -13.81 -31.72
CA ARG A 340 14.09 -14.00 -32.62
C ARG A 340 15.12 -12.89 -32.52
N LEU A 341 14.65 -11.65 -32.26
CA LEU A 341 15.52 -10.50 -32.09
C LEU A 341 16.26 -10.56 -30.75
N LEU A 342 15.58 -11.00 -29.68
CA LEU A 342 16.04 -10.88 -28.30
C LEU A 342 16.83 -12.10 -27.80
N ASP A 343 16.50 -13.28 -28.29
CA ASP A 343 17.15 -14.53 -27.89
C ASP A 343 18.68 -14.51 -28.10
N PRO A 344 19.23 -14.09 -29.26
CA PRO A 344 20.66 -13.98 -29.45
C PRO A 344 21.33 -12.91 -28.56
N GLN A 345 20.56 -11.98 -27.98
CA GLN A 345 21.06 -10.93 -27.08
C GLN A 345 21.09 -11.39 -25.63
N GLY A 346 20.65 -12.61 -25.33
CA GLY A 346 20.65 -13.16 -23.97
C GLY A 346 19.67 -12.48 -23.03
N ILE A 347 18.54 -11.98 -23.55
CA ILE A 347 17.51 -11.26 -22.80
C ILE A 347 16.69 -12.18 -21.91
N PHE A 348 16.55 -13.46 -22.30
CA PHE A 348 15.71 -14.43 -21.61
C PHE A 348 16.51 -15.24 -20.58
N CYS A 349 15.76 -15.79 -19.60
CA CYS A 349 16.29 -16.72 -18.63
C CYS A 349 16.89 -17.95 -19.30
N LYS A 350 18.01 -18.44 -18.74
CA LYS A 350 18.75 -19.59 -19.26
C LYS A 350 18.42 -20.87 -18.49
N THR A 351 18.55 -22.02 -19.16
CA THR A 351 18.61 -23.31 -18.47
C THR A 351 19.89 -23.41 -17.67
N ASP A 352 19.83 -23.82 -16.41
CA ASP A 352 20.99 -23.93 -15.53
C ASP A 352 22.12 -24.74 -16.18
N GLY A 353 23.35 -24.22 -16.06
CA GLY A 353 24.54 -24.85 -16.63
C GLY A 353 24.67 -24.76 -18.16
N THR A 354 23.79 -24.00 -18.84
CA THR A 354 23.85 -23.79 -20.31
C THR A 354 23.71 -22.32 -20.69
N ASP A 355 24.02 -21.99 -21.94
CA ASP A 355 23.76 -20.69 -22.55
C ASP A 355 22.44 -20.66 -23.34
N THR A 356 21.65 -21.73 -23.25
CA THR A 356 20.39 -21.87 -24.01
C THR A 356 19.24 -21.22 -23.25
N THR A 357 18.43 -20.43 -23.96
CA THR A 357 17.19 -19.89 -23.42
C THR A 357 16.26 -21.01 -22.95
N HIS A 358 15.78 -20.93 -21.72
CA HIS A 358 14.81 -21.90 -21.22
C HIS A 358 13.43 -21.62 -21.82
N THR A 359 12.85 -22.64 -22.46
CA THR A 359 11.49 -22.53 -23.02
C THR A 359 10.45 -22.68 -21.91
N VAL A 360 9.66 -21.64 -21.67
CA VAL A 360 8.57 -21.65 -20.71
C VAL A 360 7.25 -21.91 -21.44
N THR A 361 6.42 -22.80 -20.89
CA THR A 361 5.06 -23.07 -21.39
C THR A 361 4.04 -22.43 -20.47
N ILE A 362 3.21 -21.56 -21.04
CA ILE A 362 2.07 -20.94 -20.37
C ILE A 362 0.76 -21.33 -21.06
N TRP A 363 -0.39 -20.87 -20.55
CA TRP A 363 -1.72 -21.24 -21.05
C TRP A 363 -2.02 -20.85 -22.50
N VAL A 364 -1.30 -19.87 -23.08
CA VAL A 364 -1.47 -19.40 -24.47
C VAL A 364 -0.33 -19.78 -25.40
N GLY A 365 0.70 -20.47 -24.95
CA GLY A 365 1.79 -20.89 -25.81
C GLY A 365 3.11 -21.12 -25.12
N GLN A 366 4.19 -21.09 -25.91
CA GLN A 366 5.55 -21.28 -25.44
C GLN A 366 6.42 -20.09 -25.81
N GLY A 367 7.43 -19.78 -24.99
CA GLY A 367 8.35 -18.68 -25.27
C GLY A 367 9.49 -18.56 -24.27
N GLY A 368 10.20 -17.43 -24.31
CA GLY A 368 11.21 -17.06 -23.33
C GLY A 368 10.62 -16.18 -22.22
N MET A 369 11.14 -16.32 -21.02
CA MET A 369 10.84 -15.44 -19.89
C MET A 369 11.93 -14.38 -19.80
N PHE A 370 11.56 -13.10 -19.66
CA PHE A 370 12.51 -12.02 -19.41
C PHE A 370 13.33 -12.27 -18.14
N ASP A 371 14.65 -12.17 -18.24
CA ASP A 371 15.52 -12.15 -17.06
C ASP A 371 15.68 -10.72 -16.54
N VAL A 372 14.80 -10.28 -15.66
CA VAL A 372 14.84 -8.90 -15.12
C VAL A 372 16.07 -8.64 -14.23
N SER A 373 16.84 -9.66 -13.88
CA SER A 373 18.15 -9.49 -13.22
C SER A 373 19.26 -9.08 -14.19
N ASN A 374 19.06 -9.36 -15.52
CA ASN A 374 20.02 -9.06 -16.55
C ASN A 374 19.97 -7.57 -16.95
N PRO A 375 21.12 -6.85 -16.94
CA PRO A 375 21.17 -5.45 -17.38
C PRO A 375 20.70 -5.22 -18.82
N ALA A 376 20.95 -6.15 -19.74
CA ALA A 376 20.49 -6.05 -21.14
C ALA A 376 18.96 -6.10 -21.22
N THR A 377 18.34 -6.98 -20.47
CA THR A 377 16.87 -7.08 -20.35
C THR A 377 16.28 -5.80 -19.78
N ARG A 378 16.87 -5.27 -18.71
CA ARG A 378 16.44 -4.00 -18.10
C ARG A 378 16.52 -2.85 -19.10
N GLN A 379 17.59 -2.76 -19.87
CA GLN A 379 17.78 -1.73 -20.89
C GLN A 379 16.72 -1.83 -22.00
N TRP A 380 16.44 -3.04 -22.48
CA TRP A 380 15.44 -3.25 -23.52
C TRP A 380 14.01 -2.93 -23.06
N LEU A 381 13.61 -3.43 -21.90
CA LEU A 381 12.29 -3.13 -21.29
C LEU A 381 12.13 -1.63 -21.04
N ARG A 382 13.17 -0.98 -20.48
CA ARG A 382 13.18 0.46 -20.26
C ARG A 382 12.96 1.23 -21.56
N ALA A 383 13.64 0.85 -22.65
CA ALA A 383 13.45 1.50 -23.95
C ALA A 383 12.03 1.33 -24.49
N ARG A 384 11.41 0.17 -24.27
CA ARG A 384 10.01 -0.07 -24.65
C ARG A 384 9.05 0.77 -23.85
N TYR A 385 9.17 0.78 -22.52
CA TYR A 385 8.33 1.59 -21.65
C TYR A 385 8.48 3.10 -21.95
N LYS A 386 9.71 3.57 -22.23
CA LYS A 386 9.96 4.94 -22.66
C LYS A 386 9.23 5.28 -23.95
N SER A 387 9.37 4.46 -24.99
CA SER A 387 8.69 4.68 -26.28
C SER A 387 7.17 4.79 -26.13
N LEU A 388 6.56 3.88 -25.36
CA LEU A 388 5.11 3.87 -25.13
C LEU A 388 4.67 5.06 -24.26
N THR A 389 5.49 5.49 -23.30
CA THR A 389 5.25 6.70 -22.49
C THR A 389 5.26 7.96 -23.37
N GLU A 390 6.17 8.04 -24.36
CA GLU A 390 6.25 9.13 -25.33
C GLU A 390 5.05 9.15 -26.28
N GLU A 391 4.43 8.01 -26.54
CA GLU A 391 3.19 7.91 -27.31
C GLU A 391 1.95 8.37 -26.52
N GLY A 392 2.02 8.39 -25.18
CA GLY A 392 0.95 8.89 -24.31
C GLY A 392 0.45 7.91 -23.26
N VAL A 393 1.08 6.73 -23.10
CA VAL A 393 0.78 5.82 -21.97
C VAL A 393 1.24 6.48 -20.67
N THR A 394 0.41 6.43 -19.63
CA THR A 394 0.62 7.16 -18.37
C THR A 394 0.81 6.26 -17.16
N GLY A 395 0.48 4.98 -17.27
CA GLY A 395 0.66 3.99 -16.21
C GLY A 395 0.99 2.61 -16.79
N TRP A 396 1.55 1.77 -15.96
CA TRP A 396 2.05 0.46 -16.34
C TRP A 396 1.44 -0.62 -15.45
N TRP A 397 1.08 -1.75 -16.07
CA TRP A 397 0.61 -2.93 -15.36
C TRP A 397 1.54 -4.11 -15.63
N GLY A 398 2.28 -4.57 -14.62
CA GLY A 398 3.05 -5.79 -14.62
C GLY A 398 2.20 -6.94 -14.08
N ASP A 399 1.70 -7.76 -15.00
CA ASP A 399 0.91 -8.93 -14.69
C ASP A 399 1.74 -10.21 -14.81
N LEU A 400 1.29 -11.31 -14.18
CA LEU A 400 2.01 -12.60 -14.12
C LEU A 400 3.44 -12.47 -13.50
N GLY A 401 3.62 -11.52 -12.58
CA GLY A 401 4.93 -11.12 -12.05
C GLY A 401 5.44 -11.91 -10.86
N GLU A 402 4.83 -13.05 -10.51
CA GLU A 402 5.31 -13.96 -9.45
C GLU A 402 6.72 -14.55 -9.74
N PRO A 403 7.10 -14.99 -10.94
CA PRO A 403 6.38 -15.25 -12.19
C PRO A 403 5.41 -16.45 -12.14
N GLU A 404 4.27 -16.37 -12.85
CA GLU A 404 3.25 -17.44 -12.83
C GLU A 404 3.83 -18.82 -13.20
N LYS A 405 4.68 -18.86 -14.22
CA LYS A 405 5.46 -20.04 -14.61
C LYS A 405 6.95 -19.73 -14.47
N HIS A 406 7.56 -20.36 -13.49
CA HIS A 406 8.98 -20.17 -13.17
C HIS A 406 9.63 -21.55 -13.01
N PRO A 407 10.01 -22.21 -14.12
CA PRO A 407 10.64 -23.53 -14.10
C PRO A 407 11.89 -23.59 -13.23
N LEU A 408 12.03 -24.64 -12.43
CA LEU A 408 13.14 -24.81 -11.49
C LEU A 408 14.50 -24.97 -12.17
N GLU A 409 14.49 -25.34 -13.44
CA GLU A 409 15.65 -25.48 -14.31
C GLU A 409 16.26 -24.13 -14.72
N ILE A 410 15.61 -23.01 -14.41
CA ILE A 410 16.10 -21.67 -14.71
C ILE A 410 17.19 -21.24 -13.74
N ARG A 411 18.25 -20.67 -14.30
CA ARG A 411 19.25 -19.86 -13.60
C ARG A 411 19.20 -18.43 -14.14
N HIS A 412 19.07 -17.48 -13.22
CA HIS A 412 19.08 -16.06 -13.54
C HIS A 412 20.50 -15.52 -13.77
N TYR A 413 20.60 -14.41 -14.48
CA TYR A 413 21.87 -13.73 -14.78
C TYR A 413 22.66 -13.37 -13.51
N ASN A 414 21.98 -13.00 -12.42
CA ASN A 414 22.58 -12.73 -11.12
C ASN A 414 23.07 -13.98 -10.36
N GLY A 415 22.99 -15.16 -10.99
CA GLY A 415 23.43 -16.42 -10.42
C GLY A 415 22.43 -17.13 -9.49
N LEU A 416 21.24 -16.56 -9.26
CA LEU A 416 20.23 -17.16 -8.41
C LEU A 416 19.38 -18.19 -9.18
N THR A 417 18.94 -19.22 -8.46
CA THR A 417 17.96 -20.20 -9.00
C THR A 417 16.58 -19.59 -9.06
N ALA A 418 15.65 -20.25 -9.76
CA ALA A 418 14.26 -19.86 -9.80
C ALA A 418 13.65 -19.72 -8.39
N GLU A 419 13.83 -20.68 -7.49
CA GLU A 419 13.28 -20.62 -6.13
C GLU A 419 13.88 -19.49 -5.27
N GLN A 420 15.16 -19.17 -5.50
CA GLN A 420 15.82 -18.08 -4.78
C GLN A 420 15.33 -16.70 -5.23
N TYR A 421 15.01 -16.53 -6.52
CA TYR A 421 14.71 -15.21 -7.10
C TYR A 421 13.21 -14.95 -7.28
N HIS A 422 12.40 -15.97 -7.16
CA HIS A 422 10.96 -15.92 -7.43
C HIS A 422 10.24 -14.72 -6.78
N ASN A 423 10.31 -14.60 -5.47
CA ASN A 423 9.61 -13.52 -4.75
C ASN A 423 10.16 -12.11 -5.04
N MET A 424 11.43 -12.01 -5.50
CA MET A 424 12.07 -10.73 -5.80
C MET A 424 11.80 -10.25 -7.23
N TYR A 425 11.34 -11.13 -8.12
CA TYR A 425 11.15 -10.84 -9.54
C TYR A 425 10.27 -9.59 -9.78
N GLY A 426 9.11 -9.53 -9.11
CA GLY A 426 8.19 -8.39 -9.23
C GLY A 426 8.78 -7.08 -8.70
N ASN A 427 9.61 -7.13 -7.65
CA ASN A 427 10.32 -5.96 -7.13
C ASN A 427 11.30 -5.39 -8.18
N ASP A 428 12.13 -6.25 -8.76
CA ASP A 428 13.12 -5.83 -9.76
C ASP A 428 12.47 -5.38 -11.08
N TRP A 429 11.34 -5.98 -11.45
CA TRP A 429 10.58 -5.53 -12.60
C TRP A 429 9.97 -4.13 -12.35
N SER A 430 9.32 -3.92 -11.20
CA SER A 430 8.78 -2.60 -10.82
C SER A 430 9.88 -1.53 -10.78
N ARG A 431 11.07 -1.90 -10.32
CA ARG A 431 12.24 -1.02 -10.29
C ARG A 431 12.62 -0.51 -11.69
N ILE A 432 12.53 -1.35 -12.73
CA ILE A 432 12.86 -0.93 -14.11
C ILE A 432 12.00 0.27 -14.54
N ILE A 433 10.71 0.22 -14.24
CA ILE A 433 9.77 1.28 -14.59
C ILE A 433 9.98 2.50 -13.68
N TYR A 434 10.15 2.26 -12.38
CA TYR A 434 10.40 3.31 -11.41
C TYR A 434 11.67 4.12 -11.72
N ASP A 435 12.80 3.44 -11.99
CA ASP A 435 14.07 4.08 -12.35
C ASP A 435 13.95 4.85 -13.66
N LEU A 436 13.19 4.34 -14.65
CA LEU A 436 12.87 5.09 -15.87
C LEU A 436 12.22 6.44 -15.56
N PHE A 437 11.20 6.44 -14.69
CA PHE A 437 10.50 7.68 -14.34
C PHE A 437 11.39 8.64 -13.56
N LYS A 438 12.20 8.13 -12.63
CA LYS A 438 13.11 8.98 -11.84
C LYS A 438 14.19 9.65 -12.68
N GLU A 439 14.67 8.99 -13.70
CA GLU A 439 15.77 9.50 -14.53
C GLU A 439 15.28 10.33 -15.74
N GLU A 440 14.19 9.90 -16.39
CA GLU A 440 13.73 10.50 -17.64
C GLU A 440 12.49 11.41 -17.48
N TYR A 441 11.69 11.20 -16.43
CA TYR A 441 10.46 11.93 -16.16
C TYR A 441 10.39 12.39 -14.69
N PRO A 442 11.42 13.10 -14.17
CA PRO A 442 11.56 13.41 -12.75
C PRO A 442 10.38 14.26 -12.19
N ASP A 443 9.67 14.99 -13.05
CA ASP A 443 8.51 15.81 -12.68
C ASP A 443 7.17 15.03 -12.72
N ARG A 444 7.19 13.73 -13.04
CA ARG A 444 5.99 12.90 -13.16
C ARG A 444 5.96 11.82 -12.09
N ARG A 445 4.89 11.77 -11.34
CA ARG A 445 4.63 10.68 -10.38
C ARG A 445 4.29 9.40 -11.16
N PRO A 446 5.00 8.27 -10.97
CA PRO A 446 4.71 7.03 -11.68
C PRO A 446 3.46 6.34 -11.12
N MET A 447 2.75 5.63 -11.99
CA MET A 447 1.72 4.66 -11.63
C MET A 447 2.13 3.30 -12.14
N ILE A 448 2.41 2.37 -11.24
CA ILE A 448 2.89 1.03 -11.53
C ILE A 448 1.98 0.04 -10.82
N MET A 449 1.12 -0.66 -11.55
CA MET A 449 0.41 -1.82 -11.01
C MET A 449 1.33 -3.04 -11.09
N MET A 450 1.47 -3.76 -9.99
CA MET A 450 2.28 -4.98 -9.94
C MET A 450 1.59 -6.04 -9.09
N ARG A 451 1.38 -7.23 -9.67
CA ARG A 451 0.65 -8.32 -9.04
C ARG A 451 1.43 -9.01 -7.93
N ALA A 452 2.75 -9.01 -8.01
CA ALA A 452 3.57 -9.83 -7.16
C ALA A 452 4.85 -9.12 -6.68
N GLY A 453 5.39 -9.61 -5.58
CA GLY A 453 6.63 -9.10 -4.99
C GLY A 453 6.80 -9.50 -3.53
N THR A 454 7.74 -8.86 -2.87
CA THR A 454 8.02 -9.07 -1.44
C THR A 454 8.38 -7.75 -0.75
N ALA A 455 8.86 -7.79 0.48
CA ALA A 455 9.22 -6.60 1.24
C ALA A 455 10.16 -5.67 0.44
N GLY A 456 9.86 -4.38 0.45
CA GLY A 456 10.56 -3.39 -0.37
C GLY A 456 9.90 -3.09 -1.72
N LEU A 457 8.86 -3.84 -2.13
CA LEU A 457 8.09 -3.56 -3.34
C LEU A 457 7.50 -2.14 -3.32
N GLN A 458 6.97 -1.71 -2.18
CA GLN A 458 6.32 -0.42 -1.96
C GLN A 458 7.21 0.78 -2.31
N ARG A 459 8.53 0.67 -2.19
CA ARG A 459 9.48 1.77 -2.51
C ARG A 459 9.49 2.18 -3.98
N TYR A 460 8.88 1.37 -4.85
CA TYR A 460 8.82 1.60 -6.28
C TYR A 460 7.46 2.17 -6.73
N SER A 461 6.71 2.82 -5.84
CA SER A 461 5.41 3.45 -6.13
C SER A 461 4.38 2.49 -6.73
N VAL A 462 4.27 1.30 -6.15
CA VAL A 462 3.45 0.20 -6.67
C VAL A 462 2.03 0.27 -6.14
N PHE A 463 1.07 -0.02 -7.02
CA PHE A 463 -0.36 -0.20 -6.74
C PHE A 463 -0.71 -1.68 -6.91
N PRO A 464 -0.62 -2.49 -5.86
CA PRO A 464 -0.96 -3.90 -5.92
C PRO A 464 -2.48 -4.11 -5.91
N TRP A 465 -2.92 -5.27 -6.38
CA TRP A 465 -4.31 -5.70 -6.29
C TRP A 465 -4.38 -7.19 -5.94
N SER A 466 -5.54 -7.64 -5.47
CA SER A 466 -5.75 -8.98 -4.94
C SER A 466 -5.87 -10.08 -6.00
N THR A 467 -5.27 -9.91 -7.15
CA THR A 467 -5.24 -10.84 -8.29
C THR A 467 -6.63 -11.21 -8.86
N ASP A 468 -6.73 -12.31 -9.60
CA ASP A 468 -7.89 -12.75 -10.38
C ASP A 468 -8.97 -13.37 -9.48
N VAL A 469 -9.63 -12.55 -8.68
CA VAL A 469 -10.65 -12.99 -7.73
C VAL A 469 -11.91 -13.52 -8.42
N SER A 470 -12.57 -14.53 -7.83
CA SER A 470 -13.87 -15.00 -8.31
C SER A 470 -14.92 -13.89 -8.28
N ARG A 471 -15.72 -13.80 -9.36
CA ARG A 471 -16.91 -12.95 -9.41
C ARG A 471 -18.05 -13.60 -8.63
N SER A 472 -17.93 -13.59 -7.30
CA SER A 472 -18.86 -14.22 -6.40
C SER A 472 -18.83 -13.56 -5.02
N TRP A 473 -19.83 -13.80 -4.20
CA TRP A 473 -19.84 -13.38 -2.79
C TRP A 473 -18.65 -13.96 -2.02
N GLY A 474 -18.26 -15.21 -2.34
CA GLY A 474 -17.05 -15.82 -1.77
C GLY A 474 -15.76 -15.12 -2.19
N GLY A 475 -15.69 -14.55 -3.40
CA GLY A 475 -14.57 -13.73 -3.84
C GLY A 475 -14.57 -12.33 -3.22
N PHE A 476 -15.74 -11.77 -2.94
CA PHE A 476 -15.91 -10.47 -2.30
C PHE A 476 -15.48 -10.45 -0.83
N GLN A 477 -15.86 -11.46 -0.06
CA GLN A 477 -15.66 -11.53 1.39
C GLN A 477 -14.20 -11.40 1.86
N PRO A 478 -13.16 -11.97 1.23
CA PRO A 478 -11.79 -11.85 1.72
C PRO A 478 -11.12 -10.48 1.46
N GLN A 479 -11.74 -9.57 0.68
CA GLN A 479 -11.08 -8.35 0.22
C GLN A 479 -10.69 -7.42 1.36
N VAL A 480 -11.52 -7.29 2.40
CA VAL A 480 -11.18 -6.47 3.58
C VAL A 480 -10.00 -7.07 4.33
N THR A 481 -10.00 -8.40 4.54
CA THR A 481 -8.87 -9.10 5.20
C THR A 481 -7.57 -8.93 4.43
N ILE A 482 -7.62 -9.03 3.09
CA ILE A 482 -6.44 -8.82 2.21
C ILE A 482 -5.92 -7.39 2.37
N MET A 483 -6.78 -6.39 2.30
CA MET A 483 -6.38 -4.98 2.46
C MET A 483 -5.77 -4.70 3.84
N LEU A 484 -6.31 -5.31 4.92
CA LEU A 484 -5.80 -5.15 6.28
C LEU A 484 -4.39 -5.74 6.45
N ASN A 485 -4.18 -7.02 6.07
CA ASN A 485 -2.87 -7.67 6.19
C ASN A 485 -1.82 -7.01 5.28
N SER A 486 -2.20 -6.69 4.04
CA SER A 486 -1.32 -5.99 3.10
C SER A 486 -0.96 -4.59 3.59
N GLY A 487 -1.93 -3.84 4.12
CA GLY A 487 -1.71 -2.50 4.69
C GLY A 487 -0.73 -2.53 5.87
N LEU A 488 -0.90 -3.47 6.80
CA LEU A 488 0.04 -3.67 7.91
C LEU A 488 1.43 -4.11 7.42
N SER A 489 1.52 -4.71 6.24
CA SER A 489 2.78 -5.03 5.55
C SER A 489 3.32 -3.89 4.69
N GLY A 490 2.82 -2.66 4.86
CA GLY A 490 3.29 -1.46 4.17
C GLY A 490 2.78 -1.30 2.72
N LEU A 491 1.87 -2.16 2.26
CA LEU A 491 1.22 -2.06 0.94
C LEU A 491 -0.06 -1.21 1.05
N GLY A 492 0.11 0.09 1.31
CA GLY A 492 -0.99 1.01 1.59
C GLY A 492 -2.00 1.19 0.46
N TYR A 493 -1.64 0.81 -0.78
CA TYR A 493 -2.51 0.90 -1.96
C TYR A 493 -3.02 -0.46 -2.45
N MET A 494 -3.00 -1.51 -1.62
CA MET A 494 -3.64 -2.78 -1.95
C MET A 494 -5.11 -2.55 -2.29
N SER A 495 -5.52 -3.02 -3.47
CA SER A 495 -6.88 -2.90 -3.99
C SER A 495 -7.40 -4.25 -4.49
N HIS A 496 -8.48 -4.24 -5.24
CA HIS A 496 -9.12 -5.43 -5.76
C HIS A 496 -9.83 -5.13 -7.08
N ASP A 497 -10.16 -6.18 -7.82
CA ASP A 497 -11.00 -6.09 -9.00
C ASP A 497 -12.46 -5.88 -8.58
N VAL A 498 -12.93 -4.62 -8.63
CA VAL A 498 -14.30 -4.27 -8.23
C VAL A 498 -15.31 -4.93 -9.18
N GLY A 499 -16.22 -5.70 -8.58
CA GLY A 499 -17.20 -6.50 -9.28
C GLY A 499 -16.78 -7.98 -9.47
N GLY A 500 -15.52 -8.33 -9.20
CA GLY A 500 -14.94 -9.66 -9.37
C GLY A 500 -14.48 -9.95 -10.80
N PHE A 501 -13.32 -10.58 -10.93
CA PHE A 501 -12.68 -10.84 -12.22
C PHE A 501 -13.16 -12.13 -12.88
N ALA A 502 -12.87 -13.28 -12.24
CA ALA A 502 -13.09 -14.59 -12.82
C ALA A 502 -14.58 -14.98 -12.81
N LEU A 503 -15.13 -15.17 -13.99
CA LEU A 503 -16.51 -15.64 -14.15
C LEU A 503 -16.61 -17.13 -13.79
N ASP A 504 -17.69 -17.52 -13.14
CA ASP A 504 -18.05 -18.92 -13.00
C ASP A 504 -18.55 -19.52 -14.33
N GLU A 505 -18.73 -20.84 -14.35
CA GLU A 505 -19.18 -21.55 -15.56
C GLU A 505 -20.55 -21.05 -16.06
N ASN A 506 -21.38 -20.52 -15.17
CA ASN A 506 -22.72 -20.01 -15.48
C ASN A 506 -22.70 -18.56 -15.96
N LYS A 507 -21.56 -17.82 -15.86
CA LYS A 507 -21.40 -16.42 -16.25
C LYS A 507 -22.52 -15.52 -15.72
N LYS A 508 -23.03 -15.85 -14.54
CA LYS A 508 -24.22 -15.19 -13.98
C LYS A 508 -23.87 -13.76 -13.59
N ARG A 509 -24.64 -12.81 -14.12
CA ARG A 509 -24.64 -11.43 -13.69
C ARG A 509 -25.33 -11.33 -12.32
N ASP A 510 -24.64 -10.79 -11.34
CA ASP A 510 -25.17 -10.47 -10.02
C ASP A 510 -25.02 -8.97 -9.77
N GLY A 511 -26.13 -8.23 -9.92
CA GLY A 511 -26.13 -6.78 -9.79
C GLY A 511 -25.99 -6.33 -8.34
N GLU A 512 -26.56 -7.08 -7.37
CA GLU A 512 -26.38 -6.79 -5.95
C GLU A 512 -24.90 -6.90 -5.56
N LEU A 513 -24.23 -7.99 -5.95
CA LEU A 513 -22.81 -8.18 -5.73
C LEU A 513 -22.00 -7.01 -6.30
N TYR A 514 -22.32 -6.59 -7.54
CA TYR A 514 -21.61 -5.48 -8.18
C TYR A 514 -21.76 -4.17 -7.40
N ILE A 515 -22.97 -3.83 -6.96
CA ILE A 515 -23.24 -2.61 -6.18
C ILE A 515 -22.52 -2.67 -4.84
N ARG A 516 -22.62 -3.76 -4.09
CA ARG A 516 -21.94 -3.92 -2.79
C ARG A 516 -20.42 -3.90 -2.93
N TRP A 517 -19.89 -4.44 -4.03
CA TRP A 517 -18.46 -4.36 -4.32
C TRP A 517 -18.02 -2.95 -4.71
N LEU A 518 -18.88 -2.22 -5.45
CA LEU A 518 -18.63 -0.82 -5.79
C LEU A 518 -18.65 0.08 -4.54
N GLU A 519 -19.51 -0.19 -3.57
CA GLU A 519 -19.52 0.46 -2.26
C GLU A 519 -18.21 0.23 -1.48
N LEU A 520 -17.69 -1.01 -1.46
CA LEU A 520 -16.36 -1.28 -0.91
C LEU A 520 -15.28 -0.52 -1.68
N GLY A 521 -15.38 -0.50 -3.02
CA GLY A 521 -14.46 0.22 -3.91
C GLY A 521 -14.39 1.71 -3.62
N LEU A 522 -15.49 2.33 -3.20
CA LEU A 522 -15.55 3.75 -2.82
C LEU A 522 -14.52 4.09 -1.73
N PHE A 523 -14.34 3.21 -0.75
CA PHE A 523 -13.37 3.33 0.35
C PHE A 523 -12.25 2.29 0.27
N SER A 524 -11.83 1.97 -0.95
CA SER A 524 -10.59 1.23 -1.23
C SER A 524 -9.51 2.18 -1.72
N PRO A 525 -8.22 1.86 -1.58
CA PRO A 525 -7.13 2.74 -2.02
C PRO A 525 -7.22 3.11 -3.48
N VAL A 526 -7.58 2.16 -4.36
CA VAL A 526 -7.85 2.40 -5.79
C VAL A 526 -9.26 1.91 -6.11
N LEU A 527 -10.07 2.74 -6.75
CA LEU A 527 -11.37 2.36 -7.29
C LEU A 527 -11.21 2.01 -8.77
N ARG A 528 -11.03 0.72 -9.06
CA ARG A 528 -10.92 0.17 -10.42
C ARG A 528 -11.93 -0.97 -10.61
N THR A 529 -12.89 -0.78 -11.51
CA THR A 529 -13.74 -1.89 -11.95
C THR A 529 -12.94 -2.74 -12.94
N HIS A 530 -12.92 -4.06 -12.74
CA HIS A 530 -12.25 -5.00 -13.64
C HIS A 530 -12.90 -6.36 -13.62
N SER A 531 -13.15 -6.93 -14.78
CA SER A 531 -13.77 -8.23 -14.94
C SER A 531 -13.50 -8.79 -16.34
N GLN A 532 -13.76 -10.08 -16.51
CA GLN A 532 -13.78 -10.72 -17.84
C GLN A 532 -14.93 -10.24 -18.73
N ASP A 533 -16.04 -9.77 -18.12
CA ASP A 533 -17.19 -9.22 -18.84
C ASP A 533 -18.00 -8.27 -17.95
N LEU A 534 -18.74 -7.31 -18.55
CA LEU A 534 -19.65 -6.39 -17.84
C LEU A 534 -18.98 -5.67 -16.66
N ALA A 535 -17.77 -5.17 -16.86
CA ALA A 535 -17.04 -4.44 -15.82
C ALA A 535 -17.56 -3.00 -15.60
N GLU A 536 -18.16 -2.41 -16.65
CA GLU A 536 -18.56 -1.02 -16.63
C GLU A 536 -19.88 -0.80 -15.88
N PRO A 537 -20.00 0.26 -15.06
CA PRO A 537 -21.14 0.47 -14.17
C PRO A 537 -22.47 0.76 -14.91
N TYR A 538 -22.42 1.25 -16.13
CA TYR A 538 -23.61 1.53 -16.94
C TYR A 538 -24.38 0.26 -17.39
N HIS A 539 -23.82 -0.90 -17.20
CA HIS A 539 -24.50 -2.17 -17.47
C HIS A 539 -25.53 -2.56 -16.41
N TYR A 540 -25.52 -1.90 -15.23
CA TYR A 540 -26.35 -2.25 -14.07
C TYR A 540 -27.53 -1.30 -13.90
N THR A 541 -28.31 -1.14 -14.99
CA THR A 541 -29.43 -0.19 -15.09
C THR A 541 -30.60 -0.49 -14.15
N GLU A 542 -30.72 -1.70 -13.65
CA GLU A 542 -31.76 -2.11 -12.67
C GLU A 542 -31.61 -1.39 -11.32
N TYR A 543 -30.44 -0.82 -11.05
CA TYR A 543 -30.18 0.01 -9.86
C TYR A 543 -30.26 1.52 -10.15
N GLY A 544 -30.78 1.89 -11.33
CA GLY A 544 -30.96 3.28 -11.72
C GLY A 544 -29.65 4.05 -11.74
N ASP A 545 -29.58 5.15 -11.00
CA ASP A 545 -28.40 6.01 -10.94
C ASP A 545 -27.43 5.68 -9.78
N LEU A 546 -27.71 4.61 -9.01
CA LEU A 546 -26.91 4.26 -7.83
C LEU A 546 -25.42 4.02 -8.15
N PRO A 547 -25.04 3.27 -9.19
CA PRO A 547 -23.63 3.09 -9.54
C PRO A 547 -22.93 4.44 -9.80
N ARG A 548 -23.59 5.36 -10.49
CA ARG A 548 -23.05 6.69 -10.79
C ARG A 548 -22.90 7.52 -9.51
N ARG A 549 -23.90 7.49 -8.61
CA ARG A 549 -23.82 8.21 -7.32
C ARG A 549 -22.64 7.71 -6.49
N ILE A 550 -22.42 6.40 -6.39
CA ILE A 550 -21.29 5.82 -5.65
C ILE A 550 -19.95 6.31 -6.23
N ILE A 551 -19.80 6.29 -7.56
CA ILE A 551 -18.57 6.77 -8.20
C ILE A 551 -18.38 8.28 -8.01
N CYS A 552 -19.44 9.10 -8.15
CA CYS A 552 -19.38 10.53 -7.87
C CYS A 552 -18.98 10.83 -6.42
N GLU A 553 -19.45 10.01 -5.47
CA GLU A 553 -19.08 10.16 -4.05
C GLU A 553 -17.58 9.98 -3.84
N ARG A 554 -16.87 9.12 -4.61
CA ARG A 554 -15.41 8.97 -4.57
C ARG A 554 -14.68 10.29 -4.74
N TYR A 555 -15.15 11.14 -5.65
CA TYR A 555 -14.55 12.45 -5.93
C TYR A 555 -14.84 13.45 -4.81
N ARG A 556 -15.97 13.32 -4.15
CA ARG A 556 -16.30 14.15 -3.01
C ARG A 556 -15.31 13.93 -1.85
N TRP A 557 -14.83 12.69 -1.66
CA TRP A 557 -13.84 12.32 -0.64
C TRP A 557 -12.38 12.58 -1.06
N LEU A 558 -12.13 13.11 -2.24
CA LEU A 558 -10.78 13.29 -2.78
C LEU A 558 -9.83 14.06 -1.86
N PRO A 559 -10.22 15.18 -1.20
CA PRO A 559 -9.31 15.90 -0.29
C PRO A 559 -8.92 15.07 0.95
N TYR A 560 -9.84 14.26 1.47
CA TYR A 560 -9.55 13.34 2.57
C TYR A 560 -8.63 12.20 2.08
N ASN A 561 -8.95 11.58 0.96
CA ASN A 561 -8.16 10.50 0.36
C ASN A 561 -6.73 10.94 0.03
N TYR A 562 -6.56 12.18 -0.46
CA TYR A 562 -5.23 12.72 -0.76
C TYR A 562 -4.42 13.00 0.52
N THR A 563 -5.08 13.37 1.60
CA THR A 563 -4.42 13.47 2.92
C THR A 563 -3.97 12.09 3.44
N LEU A 564 -4.77 11.04 3.24
CA LEU A 564 -4.33 9.67 3.56
C LEU A 564 -3.14 9.23 2.71
N ALA A 565 -3.09 9.63 1.44
CA ALA A 565 -1.92 9.39 0.58
C ALA A 565 -0.66 10.10 1.12
N TYR A 566 -0.82 11.32 1.65
CA TYR A 566 0.26 12.03 2.36
C TYR A 566 0.72 11.28 3.62
N GLU A 567 -0.20 10.76 4.45
CA GLU A 567 0.16 9.98 5.64
C GLU A 567 0.91 8.70 5.25
N ASN A 568 0.52 8.05 4.15
CA ASN A 568 1.24 6.90 3.62
C ASN A 568 2.66 7.27 3.17
N ALA A 569 2.82 8.32 2.37
CA ALA A 569 4.11 8.73 1.84
C ALA A 569 5.06 9.27 2.93
N SER A 570 4.54 10.02 3.90
CA SER A 570 5.33 10.65 4.96
C SER A 570 5.61 9.72 6.15
N GLN A 571 4.63 8.89 6.54
CA GLN A 571 4.68 8.05 7.73
C GLN A 571 4.62 6.55 7.43
N GLY A 572 4.21 6.15 6.23
CA GLY A 572 4.01 4.74 5.85
C GLY A 572 2.71 4.13 6.36
N LEU A 573 1.80 4.93 6.89
CA LEU A 573 0.51 4.45 7.37
C LEU A 573 -0.39 4.01 6.21
N PRO A 574 -1.04 2.84 6.28
CA PRO A 574 -1.97 2.42 5.24
C PRO A 574 -3.25 3.27 5.26
N LEU A 575 -3.96 3.31 4.12
CA LEU A 575 -5.25 3.99 4.03
C LEU A 575 -6.34 3.17 4.76
N VAL A 576 -6.30 1.84 4.62
CA VAL A 576 -7.16 0.87 5.30
C VAL A 576 -6.49 0.38 6.57
N ARG A 577 -7.13 0.59 7.73
CA ARG A 577 -6.56 0.29 9.06
C ARG A 577 -7.50 -0.62 9.86
N PRO A 578 -6.97 -1.56 10.65
CA PRO A 578 -7.83 -2.39 11.49
C PRO A 578 -8.50 -1.58 12.59
N LEU A 579 -9.66 -2.02 13.08
CA LEU A 579 -10.44 -1.30 14.09
C LEU A 579 -9.62 -0.99 15.35
N GLY A 580 -8.82 -1.94 15.82
CA GLY A 580 -7.97 -1.78 17.00
C GLY A 580 -6.71 -0.94 16.83
N PHE A 581 -6.50 -0.32 15.68
CA PHE A 581 -5.26 0.40 15.37
C PHE A 581 -4.99 1.60 16.28
N TYR A 582 -6.07 2.23 16.77
CA TYR A 582 -6.04 3.42 17.61
C TYR A 582 -6.70 3.21 18.99
N GLU A 583 -6.75 1.95 19.46
CA GLU A 583 -7.22 1.68 20.84
C GLU A 583 -6.30 2.38 21.87
N ARG A 584 -6.90 3.07 22.85
CA ARG A 584 -6.14 3.83 23.84
C ARG A 584 -5.30 2.95 24.75
N ASP A 585 -5.79 1.74 25.03
CA ASP A 585 -5.08 0.73 25.80
C ASP A 585 -4.12 -0.12 24.95
N ASN A 586 -3.92 0.23 23.67
CA ASN A 586 -3.10 -0.48 22.67
C ASN A 586 -3.53 -1.94 22.45
N ASN A 587 -4.77 -2.31 22.77
CA ASN A 587 -5.25 -3.68 22.65
C ASN A 587 -5.92 -3.95 21.29
N ILE A 588 -5.13 -3.98 20.22
CA ILE A 588 -5.59 -4.36 18.88
C ILE A 588 -6.28 -5.74 18.87
N LYS A 589 -5.86 -6.64 19.76
CA LYS A 589 -6.40 -7.99 19.87
C LYS A 589 -7.90 -8.03 20.16
N ARG A 590 -8.47 -6.96 20.75
CA ARG A 590 -9.92 -6.84 20.95
C ARG A 590 -10.73 -7.03 19.66
N PHE A 591 -10.15 -6.68 18.52
CA PHE A 591 -10.76 -6.75 17.20
C PHE A 591 -10.10 -7.76 16.26
N GLU A 592 -9.32 -8.72 16.78
CA GLU A 592 -8.58 -9.69 15.97
C GLU A 592 -9.44 -10.57 15.07
N ASN A 593 -10.72 -10.72 15.41
CA ASN A 593 -11.71 -11.50 14.66
C ASN A 593 -12.62 -10.61 13.79
N VAL A 594 -12.42 -9.30 13.75
CA VAL A 594 -13.20 -8.37 12.93
C VAL A 594 -12.42 -8.04 11.67
N SER A 595 -12.80 -8.68 10.57
CA SER A 595 -12.14 -8.55 9.26
C SER A 595 -13.09 -8.16 8.12
N ASP A 596 -14.29 -7.69 8.47
CA ASP A 596 -15.33 -7.20 7.56
C ASP A 596 -15.70 -5.73 7.82
N GLN A 597 -14.93 -5.06 8.68
CA GLN A 597 -14.98 -3.64 9.00
C GLN A 597 -13.58 -3.09 9.12
N TYR A 598 -13.42 -1.80 8.84
CA TYR A 598 -12.10 -1.16 8.92
C TYR A 598 -12.22 0.34 9.15
N LEU A 599 -11.11 0.96 9.52
CA LEU A 599 -10.95 2.40 9.54
C LEU A 599 -10.37 2.87 8.21
N TRP A 600 -10.98 3.89 7.61
CA TRP A 600 -10.47 4.66 6.48
C TRP A 600 -9.75 5.89 7.04
N GLY A 601 -8.43 5.79 7.19
CA GLY A 601 -7.66 6.74 7.97
C GLY A 601 -7.91 6.61 9.47
N HIS A 602 -7.88 7.75 10.18
CA HIS A 602 -8.11 7.80 11.62
C HIS A 602 -9.58 7.99 12.00
N ASP A 603 -10.33 8.73 11.18
CA ASP A 603 -11.57 9.35 11.60
C ASP A 603 -12.84 8.74 11.01
N VAL A 604 -12.71 7.82 10.06
CA VAL A 604 -13.85 7.20 9.37
C VAL A 604 -13.84 5.70 9.55
N MET A 605 -14.98 5.12 9.92
CA MET A 605 -15.17 3.67 9.96
C MET A 605 -16.11 3.26 8.83
N VAL A 606 -15.74 2.20 8.12
CA VAL A 606 -16.46 1.62 6.98
C VAL A 606 -16.88 0.19 7.32
N ALA A 607 -18.17 -0.11 7.16
CA ALA A 607 -18.70 -1.42 7.45
C ALA A 607 -19.56 -1.95 6.27
N PRO A 608 -18.93 -2.44 5.18
CA PRO A 608 -19.63 -2.87 3.99
C PRO A 608 -20.52 -4.10 4.24
N VAL A 609 -21.64 -4.22 3.53
CA VAL A 609 -22.48 -5.42 3.55
C VAL A 609 -21.87 -6.47 2.64
N MET A 610 -21.41 -7.59 3.21
CA MET A 610 -20.66 -8.64 2.51
C MET A 610 -21.41 -9.97 2.42
N THR A 611 -22.71 -9.96 2.70
CA THR A 611 -23.57 -11.13 2.65
C THR A 611 -24.71 -10.89 1.67
N GLN A 612 -24.93 -11.83 0.74
CA GLN A 612 -25.97 -11.76 -0.28
C GLN A 612 -27.36 -11.61 0.35
N GLY A 613 -28.18 -10.69 -0.17
CA GLY A 613 -29.54 -10.43 0.25
C GLY A 613 -29.67 -9.77 1.63
N ALA A 614 -28.57 -9.44 2.30
CA ALA A 614 -28.64 -8.80 3.61
C ALA A 614 -29.00 -7.31 3.48
N THR A 615 -29.99 -6.90 4.28
CA THR A 615 -30.44 -5.50 4.41
C THR A 615 -30.09 -4.92 5.77
N SER A 616 -29.34 -5.64 6.59
CA SER A 616 -28.77 -5.17 7.86
C SER A 616 -27.51 -5.95 8.18
N ARG A 617 -26.67 -5.42 9.07
CA ARG A 617 -25.49 -6.12 9.58
C ARG A 617 -25.15 -5.70 11.00
N ASN A 618 -24.41 -6.56 11.70
CA ASN A 618 -23.83 -6.19 12.98
C ASN A 618 -22.60 -5.30 12.76
N ILE A 619 -22.48 -4.24 13.57
CA ILE A 619 -21.38 -3.27 13.53
C ILE A 619 -20.80 -3.13 14.94
N THR A 620 -19.50 -3.34 15.08
CA THR A 620 -18.76 -3.19 16.33
C THR A 620 -17.92 -1.93 16.30
N PHE A 621 -18.03 -1.10 17.32
CA PHE A 621 -17.35 0.19 17.39
C PHE A 621 -16.04 0.09 18.20
N PRO A 622 -14.91 0.60 17.67
CA PRO A 622 -13.67 0.73 18.42
C PRO A 622 -13.72 1.92 19.38
N ASP A 623 -12.63 2.17 20.08
CA ASP A 623 -12.51 3.26 21.07
C ASP A 623 -12.96 4.62 20.52
N GLY A 624 -13.62 5.44 21.35
CA GLY A 624 -14.20 6.74 21.01
C GLY A 624 -15.73 6.73 20.91
N THR A 625 -16.30 7.88 20.58
CA THR A 625 -17.71 8.04 20.21
C THR A 625 -17.81 8.15 18.70
N TRP A 626 -18.76 7.45 18.09
CA TRP A 626 -18.94 7.39 16.66
C TRP A 626 -20.29 7.99 16.25
N VAL A 627 -20.25 8.82 15.22
CA VAL A 627 -21.43 9.51 14.67
C VAL A 627 -21.78 8.89 13.32
N ASP A 628 -23.03 8.50 13.14
CA ASP A 628 -23.50 7.97 11.87
C ASP A 628 -23.43 9.06 10.76
N ILE A 629 -22.70 8.80 9.70
CA ILE A 629 -22.59 9.76 8.59
C ILE A 629 -23.92 9.85 7.81
N ASN A 630 -24.68 8.75 7.74
CA ASN A 630 -25.96 8.71 7.05
C ASN A 630 -27.09 9.36 7.89
N ILE A 631 -27.00 9.22 9.22
CA ILE A 631 -27.98 9.77 10.20
C ILE A 631 -27.24 10.48 11.33
N PRO A 632 -26.73 11.71 11.14
CA PRO A 632 -25.81 12.35 12.08
C PRO A 632 -26.32 12.66 13.49
N SER A 633 -27.63 12.47 13.75
CA SER A 633 -28.20 12.47 15.10
C SER A 633 -27.87 11.23 15.90
N ASN A 634 -27.54 10.10 15.22
CA ASN A 634 -27.21 8.84 15.90
C ASN A 634 -25.74 8.84 16.32
N ARG A 635 -25.52 8.48 17.59
CA ARG A 635 -24.18 8.35 18.18
C ARG A 635 -24.03 7.00 18.87
N TYR A 636 -22.86 6.42 18.76
CA TYR A 636 -22.55 5.11 19.29
C TYR A 636 -21.29 5.15 20.15
N ASN A 637 -21.34 4.43 21.27
CA ASN A 637 -20.21 4.41 22.21
C ASN A 637 -19.19 3.34 21.83
N ALA A 638 -17.96 3.55 22.31
CA ALA A 638 -16.89 2.57 22.21
C ALA A 638 -17.32 1.17 22.70
N HIS A 639 -16.76 0.14 22.04
CA HIS A 639 -16.88 -1.27 22.40
C HIS A 639 -18.33 -1.78 22.47
N THR A 640 -19.25 -1.14 21.74
CA THR A 640 -20.62 -1.61 21.56
C THR A 640 -20.78 -2.27 20.20
N THR A 641 -21.76 -3.17 20.11
CA THR A 641 -22.18 -3.79 18.84
C THR A 641 -23.66 -3.52 18.64
N ILE A 642 -24.03 -3.08 17.45
CA ILE A 642 -25.43 -2.83 17.06
C ILE A 642 -25.77 -3.67 15.82
N ASN A 643 -27.07 -3.93 15.60
CA ASN A 643 -27.58 -4.30 14.29
C ASN A 643 -28.00 -3.02 13.56
N TYR A 644 -27.45 -2.79 12.37
CA TYR A 644 -27.64 -1.57 11.58
C TYR A 644 -28.36 -1.88 10.27
N ASP A 645 -29.44 -1.14 9.97
CA ASP A 645 -30.19 -1.27 8.71
C ASP A 645 -29.34 -0.73 7.55
N ALA A 646 -29.09 -1.56 6.56
CA ALA A 646 -28.24 -1.25 5.40
C ALA A 646 -28.89 -1.79 4.11
N PRO A 647 -30.01 -1.20 3.63
CA PRO A 647 -30.52 -1.49 2.31
C PRO A 647 -29.47 -1.19 1.22
N ILE A 648 -29.72 -1.59 -0.02
CA ILE A 648 -28.72 -1.56 -1.11
C ILE A 648 -28.17 -0.16 -1.39
N GLU A 649 -28.88 0.89 -1.04
CA GLU A 649 -28.45 2.28 -1.23
C GLU A 649 -27.61 2.84 -0.08
N VAL A 650 -27.43 2.05 0.99
CA VAL A 650 -26.77 2.50 2.22
C VAL A 650 -25.52 1.70 2.50
N LEU A 651 -24.38 2.36 2.37
CA LEU A 651 -23.12 1.90 2.94
C LEU A 651 -23.03 2.42 4.39
N PRO A 652 -22.94 1.56 5.41
CA PRO A 652 -22.74 2.00 6.79
C PRO A 652 -21.39 2.70 6.97
N LEU A 653 -21.44 3.98 7.30
CA LEU A 653 -20.29 4.87 7.48
C LEU A 653 -20.44 5.65 8.78
N PHE A 654 -19.34 5.74 9.53
CA PHE A 654 -19.31 6.45 10.81
C PHE A 654 -18.11 7.35 10.89
N ALA A 655 -18.31 8.56 11.39
CA ALA A 655 -17.24 9.50 11.71
C ALA A 655 -16.94 9.47 13.21
N ARG A 656 -15.67 9.55 13.57
CA ARG A 656 -15.28 9.75 14.98
C ARG A 656 -15.82 11.10 15.47
N ALA A 657 -16.37 11.18 16.66
CA ALA A 657 -16.74 12.48 17.26
C ALA A 657 -15.47 13.34 17.39
N GLY A 658 -15.55 14.58 16.94
CA GLY A 658 -14.42 15.51 16.80
C GLY A 658 -13.78 15.50 15.41
N ALA A 659 -14.14 14.59 14.52
CA ALA A 659 -13.56 14.50 13.19
C ALA A 659 -13.88 15.73 12.32
N PHE A 660 -12.85 16.18 11.59
CA PHE A 660 -12.97 17.08 10.47
C PHE A 660 -12.75 16.29 9.17
N ILE A 661 -13.77 16.22 8.33
CA ILE A 661 -13.70 15.48 7.06
C ILE A 661 -13.85 16.49 5.91
N PRO A 662 -12.75 16.85 5.22
CA PRO A 662 -12.81 17.73 4.07
C PRO A 662 -13.44 17.00 2.86
N GLN A 663 -14.33 17.67 2.17
CA GLN A 663 -15.06 17.16 1.01
C GLN A 663 -15.10 18.20 -0.12
N ALA A 664 -15.06 17.72 -1.36
CA ALA A 664 -15.26 18.54 -2.55
C ALA A 664 -16.71 18.39 -3.04
N SER A 665 -17.60 19.26 -2.57
CA SER A 665 -19.05 19.16 -2.83
C SER A 665 -19.49 19.91 -4.09
N TYR A 666 -18.83 19.63 -5.22
CA TYR A 666 -19.16 20.15 -6.55
C TYR A 666 -18.93 19.06 -7.60
N LYS A 667 -19.56 19.22 -8.75
CA LYS A 667 -19.41 18.24 -9.84
C LYS A 667 -17.98 18.24 -10.35
N MET A 668 -17.44 17.04 -10.52
CA MET A 668 -16.16 16.79 -11.19
C MET A 668 -16.37 15.74 -12.29
N ASP A 669 -15.78 15.94 -13.44
CA ASP A 669 -15.77 14.97 -14.54
C ASP A 669 -14.49 14.09 -14.51
N ASN A 670 -13.47 14.56 -13.79
CA ASN A 670 -12.23 13.85 -13.42
C ASN A 670 -11.51 14.65 -12.31
N VAL A 671 -10.41 14.12 -11.76
CA VAL A 671 -9.65 14.80 -10.70
C VAL A 671 -8.99 16.11 -11.14
N GLY A 672 -8.91 16.40 -12.45
CA GLY A 672 -8.44 17.70 -12.96
C GLY A 672 -9.33 18.88 -12.57
N ASP A 673 -10.60 18.61 -12.26
CA ASP A 673 -11.57 19.61 -11.78
C ASP A 673 -11.43 19.89 -10.27
N TYR A 674 -10.59 19.16 -9.57
CA TYR A 674 -10.41 19.33 -8.12
C TYR A 674 -9.81 20.70 -7.78
N ASN A 675 -10.50 21.43 -6.92
CA ASN A 675 -10.07 22.73 -6.43
C ASN A 675 -9.91 22.74 -4.90
N PRO A 676 -8.69 22.58 -4.37
CA PRO A 676 -8.43 22.53 -2.93
C PRO A 676 -8.69 23.89 -2.21
N SER A 677 -9.02 24.94 -2.97
CA SER A 677 -9.44 26.23 -2.37
C SER A 677 -10.94 26.30 -2.05
N LYS A 678 -11.74 25.30 -2.48
CA LYS A 678 -13.19 25.28 -2.31
C LYS A 678 -13.63 23.95 -1.72
N LEU A 679 -13.69 23.86 -0.39
CA LEU A 679 -14.03 22.62 0.30
C LEU A 679 -15.17 22.82 1.29
N ASP A 680 -15.96 21.77 1.46
CA ASP A 680 -16.81 21.59 2.63
C ASP A 680 -16.01 20.84 3.71
N ILE A 681 -15.96 21.40 4.89
CA ILE A 681 -15.31 20.78 6.05
C ILE A 681 -16.40 20.27 6.97
N MET A 682 -16.66 18.96 6.93
CA MET A 682 -17.65 18.33 7.80
C MET A 682 -17.03 18.20 9.19
N TYR A 683 -17.63 18.82 10.20
CA TYR A 683 -17.20 18.70 11.59
C TYR A 683 -18.25 17.96 12.41
N TYR A 684 -17.92 16.75 12.84
CA TYR A 684 -18.76 15.91 13.70
C TYR A 684 -18.46 16.21 15.16
N MET A 685 -19.25 17.06 15.76
CA MET A 685 -19.00 17.67 17.07
C MET A 685 -18.63 16.68 18.16
N SER A 686 -17.72 17.10 19.03
CA SER A 686 -17.32 16.40 20.26
C SER A 686 -17.35 17.37 21.45
N ASP A 687 -17.49 16.83 22.64
CA ASP A 687 -17.26 17.56 23.89
C ASP A 687 -15.79 17.52 24.33
N GLU A 688 -14.95 16.78 23.62
CA GLU A 688 -13.49 16.72 23.82
C GLU A 688 -12.78 17.55 22.74
N PRO A 689 -11.62 18.14 23.05
CA PRO A 689 -10.78 18.78 22.04
C PRO A 689 -10.39 17.81 20.93
N SER A 690 -10.34 18.32 19.70
CA SER A 690 -9.97 17.51 18.55
C SER A 690 -9.20 18.31 17.51
N GLU A 691 -8.46 17.61 16.66
CA GLU A 691 -7.70 18.21 15.59
C GLU A 691 -7.62 17.31 14.34
N TYR A 692 -7.42 17.94 13.19
CA TYR A 692 -7.19 17.28 11.91
C TYR A 692 -6.22 18.10 11.08
N THR A 693 -5.38 17.45 10.29
CA THR A 693 -4.44 18.11 9.39
C THR A 693 -4.76 17.73 7.95
N LEU A 694 -5.13 18.71 7.13
CA LEU A 694 -5.32 18.59 5.70
C LEU A 694 -4.00 18.85 4.97
N PHE A 695 -3.61 17.95 4.09
CA PHE A 695 -2.46 18.11 3.21
C PHE A 695 -2.82 18.89 1.95
N ASP A 696 -1.97 19.84 1.56
CA ASP A 696 -2.16 20.72 0.40
C ASP A 696 -0.82 20.97 -0.31
N ASP A 697 -0.70 20.55 -1.57
CA ASP A 697 0.44 20.80 -2.47
C ASP A 697 -0.06 21.19 -3.87
N ASP A 698 0.82 21.21 -4.87
CA ASP A 698 0.45 21.56 -6.25
C ASP A 698 -0.26 20.42 -7.02
N LEU A 699 -0.50 19.26 -6.40
CA LEU A 699 -1.20 18.07 -6.92
C LEU A 699 -0.46 17.31 -8.05
N LYS A 700 0.72 17.72 -8.43
CA LYS A 700 1.41 17.25 -9.65
C LYS A 700 2.87 16.90 -9.43
N SER A 701 3.65 17.80 -8.82
CA SER A 701 5.11 17.68 -8.74
C SER A 701 5.53 16.50 -7.87
N THR A 702 6.64 15.90 -8.24
CA THR A 702 7.38 14.95 -7.39
C THR A 702 8.20 15.73 -6.36
N GLY A 703 8.63 15.05 -5.30
CA GLY A 703 9.55 15.64 -4.32
C GLY A 703 8.96 16.74 -3.42
N THR A 704 7.68 17.08 -3.53
CA THR A 704 7.05 18.16 -2.75
C THR A 704 7.23 17.99 -1.24
N LEU A 705 7.26 16.76 -0.74
CA LEU A 705 7.52 16.46 0.68
C LEU A 705 8.98 16.71 1.06
N ALA A 706 9.93 16.23 0.26
CA ALA A 706 11.36 16.36 0.54
C ALA A 706 11.83 17.83 0.44
N GLU A 707 11.21 18.60 -0.45
CA GLU A 707 11.55 20.00 -0.70
C GLU A 707 10.76 20.99 0.17
N GLY A 708 9.83 20.50 1.00
CA GLY A 708 8.95 21.34 1.82
C GLY A 708 7.97 22.20 1.00
N LYS A 709 7.72 21.85 -0.27
CA LYS A 709 6.80 22.55 -1.17
C LYS A 709 5.35 22.09 -0.98
N HIS A 710 4.91 22.07 0.26
CA HIS A 710 3.57 21.68 0.66
C HIS A 710 3.11 22.51 1.85
N ARG A 711 1.81 22.47 2.12
CA ARG A 711 1.19 23.12 3.27
C ARG A 711 0.41 22.09 4.07
N LEU A 712 0.48 22.19 5.39
CA LEU A 712 -0.35 21.48 6.34
C LEU A 712 -1.37 22.44 6.92
N ILE A 713 -2.66 22.23 6.68
CA ILE A 713 -3.75 23.05 7.17
C ILE A 713 -4.36 22.35 8.36
N ARG A 714 -4.13 22.91 9.56
CA ARG A 714 -4.63 22.39 10.81
C ARG A 714 -6.01 22.97 11.12
N PHE A 715 -6.95 22.08 11.40
CA PHE A 715 -8.25 22.36 11.99
C PHE A 715 -8.19 21.87 13.43
N ALA A 716 -8.56 22.70 14.40
CA ALA A 716 -8.60 22.32 15.81
C ALA A 716 -9.89 22.83 16.43
N ALA A 717 -10.58 21.99 17.19
CA ALA A 717 -11.77 22.32 17.93
C ALA A 717 -11.51 22.26 19.43
N ALA A 718 -11.91 23.32 20.15
CA ALA A 718 -11.86 23.43 21.60
C ALA A 718 -13.28 23.70 22.12
N PRO A 719 -13.97 22.66 22.66
CA PRO A 719 -15.28 22.83 23.26
C PRO A 719 -15.15 23.57 24.60
N ALA A 720 -16.11 24.48 24.88
CA ALA A 720 -16.31 25.18 26.14
C ALA A 720 -17.77 25.03 26.62
N THR A 721 -18.07 25.48 27.82
CA THR A 721 -19.40 25.32 28.41
C THR A 721 -20.49 25.96 27.55
N ASP A 722 -20.23 27.15 27.01
CA ASP A 722 -21.17 28.00 26.30
C ASP A 722 -20.95 28.05 24.78
N LYS A 723 -19.84 27.53 24.29
CA LYS A 723 -19.49 27.59 22.86
C LYS A 723 -18.48 26.52 22.42
N TRP A 724 -18.38 26.32 21.13
CA TRP A 724 -17.24 25.66 20.48
C TRP A 724 -16.39 26.69 19.75
N VAL A 725 -15.07 26.58 19.92
CA VAL A 725 -14.11 27.43 19.22
C VAL A 725 -13.32 26.54 18.24
N ILE A 726 -13.42 26.85 16.97
CA ILE A 726 -12.70 26.14 15.91
C ILE A 726 -11.66 27.08 15.33
N THR A 727 -10.43 26.65 15.24
CA THR A 727 -9.32 27.39 14.61
C THR A 727 -8.86 26.67 13.33
N ILE A 728 -8.53 27.44 12.32
CA ILE A 728 -8.03 26.98 11.02
C ILE A 728 -6.75 27.76 10.72
N LYS A 729 -5.65 27.05 10.50
CA LYS A 729 -4.36 27.66 10.18
C LYS A 729 -3.53 26.74 9.29
N GLY A 730 -2.93 27.27 8.24
CA GLY A 730 -1.95 26.58 7.41
C GLY A 730 -0.53 26.95 7.74
N GLU A 731 0.39 26.04 7.48
CA GLU A 731 1.84 26.25 7.61
C GLU A 731 2.53 25.66 6.37
N GLY A 732 3.46 26.40 5.77
CA GLY A 732 4.18 25.99 4.56
C GLY A 732 3.64 26.62 3.28
N ALA A 733 3.95 25.99 2.13
CA ALA A 733 3.60 26.45 0.79
C ALA A 733 2.83 25.37 0.03
N GLY A 734 1.66 25.69 -0.47
CA GLY A 734 0.80 24.79 -1.26
C GLY A 734 0.06 25.54 -2.34
N THR A 735 -1.19 25.16 -2.64
CA THR A 735 -2.09 25.87 -3.53
C THR A 735 -2.36 27.31 -3.03
N PRO A 736 -3.07 28.19 -3.78
CA PRO A 736 -3.30 29.57 -3.36
C PRO A 736 -3.70 29.71 -1.89
N ALA A 737 -3.11 30.68 -1.20
CA ALA A 737 -3.35 30.90 0.24
C ALA A 737 -4.79 31.34 0.54
N LYS A 738 -5.49 31.96 -0.43
CA LYS A 738 -6.91 32.28 -0.34
C LYS A 738 -7.74 31.00 -0.40
N LYS A 739 -8.61 30.79 0.59
CA LYS A 739 -9.53 29.65 0.66
C LYS A 739 -10.99 30.11 0.84
N GLU A 740 -11.89 29.37 0.23
CA GLU A 740 -13.33 29.53 0.34
C GLU A 740 -13.90 28.21 0.89
N TYR A 741 -13.86 28.07 2.20
CA TYR A 741 -14.36 26.87 2.85
C TYR A 741 -15.77 27.07 3.38
N ARG A 742 -16.50 25.99 3.52
CA ARG A 742 -17.79 25.96 4.20
C ARG A 742 -17.70 24.93 5.33
N LEU A 743 -17.74 25.42 6.59
CA LEU A 743 -17.82 24.52 7.72
C LEU A 743 -19.25 24.00 7.82
N MET A 744 -19.39 22.70 7.80
CA MET A 744 -20.64 21.96 7.88
C MET A 744 -20.68 21.22 9.21
N VAL A 745 -21.70 21.49 10.03
CA VAL A 745 -21.85 20.80 11.33
C VAL A 745 -23.15 19.99 11.29
N PRO A 746 -23.07 18.71 10.88
CA PRO A 746 -24.22 17.82 10.83
C PRO A 746 -24.61 17.30 12.22
N GLY A 747 -25.87 16.93 12.41
CA GLY A 747 -26.38 16.36 13.66
C GLY A 747 -26.47 17.35 14.80
N LEU A 748 -26.46 18.64 14.53
CA LEU A 748 -26.65 19.69 15.53
C LEU A 748 -28.16 19.86 15.82
N GLU A 749 -28.65 19.22 16.85
CA GLU A 749 -30.08 19.19 17.20
C GLU A 749 -30.62 20.56 17.62
N VAL A 750 -29.82 21.35 18.32
CA VAL A 750 -30.21 22.67 18.81
C VAL A 750 -29.57 23.76 17.96
N LYS A 751 -30.40 24.66 17.43
CA LYS A 751 -29.92 25.81 16.68
C LYS A 751 -29.05 26.69 17.57
N PRO A 752 -27.80 27.02 17.19
CA PRO A 752 -26.94 27.87 18.00
C PRO A 752 -27.52 29.30 18.07
N SER A 753 -27.27 29.96 19.19
CA SER A 753 -27.72 31.34 19.41
C SER A 753 -26.97 32.33 18.51
N GLN A 754 -25.71 32.04 18.19
CA GLN A 754 -24.86 32.91 17.38
C GLN A 754 -23.69 32.14 16.77
N VAL A 755 -23.25 32.61 15.60
CA VAL A 755 -21.97 32.22 15.01
C VAL A 755 -21.14 33.47 14.71
N LYS A 756 -19.81 33.39 15.02
CA LYS A 756 -18.85 34.44 14.67
C LYS A 756 -17.70 33.84 13.87
N VAL A 757 -17.21 34.57 12.88
CA VAL A 757 -15.97 34.28 12.17
C VAL A 757 -15.03 35.48 12.37
N ASN A 758 -13.84 35.22 12.94
CA ASN A 758 -12.88 36.25 13.34
C ASN A 758 -13.53 37.38 14.16
N GLY A 759 -14.35 36.99 15.15
CA GLY A 759 -15.07 37.91 16.04
C GLY A 759 -16.29 38.59 15.42
N LYS A 760 -16.51 38.53 14.11
CA LYS A 760 -17.64 39.15 13.41
C LYS A 760 -18.81 38.16 13.35
N LYS A 761 -20.02 38.64 13.70
CA LYS A 761 -21.25 37.85 13.58
C LYS A 761 -21.50 37.51 12.10
N VAL A 762 -21.87 36.27 11.82
CA VAL A 762 -22.31 35.79 10.51
C VAL A 762 -23.78 35.36 10.56
N LYS A 763 -24.44 35.41 9.40
CA LYS A 763 -25.85 34.99 9.29
C LYS A 763 -25.93 33.49 9.56
N LEU A 764 -26.79 33.09 10.48
CA LEU A 764 -27.06 31.67 10.74
C LEU A 764 -27.76 31.04 9.55
N ASN A 765 -27.13 29.97 9.02
CA ASN A 765 -27.71 29.09 8.00
C ASN A 765 -27.86 27.71 8.60
N TYR A 766 -28.95 27.50 9.32
CA TYR A 766 -29.30 26.25 10.00
C TYR A 766 -30.59 25.68 9.42
N ASP A 767 -30.55 24.40 9.07
CA ASP A 767 -31.68 23.64 8.56
C ASP A 767 -32.16 22.67 9.64
N PRO A 768 -33.35 22.90 10.22
CA PRO A 768 -33.87 22.02 11.26
C PRO A 768 -34.45 20.69 10.72
N THR A 769 -34.76 20.61 9.42
CA THR A 769 -35.32 19.39 8.81
C THR A 769 -34.22 18.38 8.50
N ILE A 770 -33.05 18.89 8.18
CA ILE A 770 -31.80 18.13 8.09
C ILE A 770 -30.84 18.87 9.02
N PRO A 771 -30.74 18.49 10.33
CA PRO A 771 -30.07 19.30 11.33
C PRO A 771 -28.57 19.51 11.00
N VAL A 772 -28.34 20.54 10.17
CA VAL A 772 -27.02 20.94 9.67
C VAL A 772 -26.87 22.47 9.80
N LEU A 773 -25.79 22.89 10.44
CA LEU A 773 -25.36 24.28 10.43
C LEU A 773 -24.30 24.46 9.32
N ARG A 774 -24.48 25.46 8.47
CA ARG A 774 -23.60 25.81 7.37
C ARG A 774 -22.94 27.17 7.59
N ILE A 775 -21.64 27.23 7.68
CA ILE A 775 -20.89 28.46 7.97
C ILE A 775 -19.93 28.73 6.81
N PRO A 776 -20.22 29.73 5.93
CA PRO A 776 -19.27 30.12 4.91
C PRO A 776 -18.06 30.82 5.55
N ILE A 777 -16.87 30.46 5.13
CA ILE A 777 -15.61 30.96 5.64
C ILE A 777 -14.74 31.40 4.46
N THR A 778 -14.51 32.71 4.34
CA THR A 778 -13.54 33.23 3.38
C THR A 778 -12.24 33.54 4.13
N ILE A 779 -11.17 32.87 3.75
CA ILE A 779 -9.82 33.00 4.31
C ILE A 779 -8.97 33.68 3.25
N ASN A 780 -8.50 34.91 3.53
CA ASN A 780 -7.66 35.66 2.58
C ASN A 780 -6.23 35.09 2.54
N ASP A 781 -5.69 34.72 3.68
CA ASP A 781 -4.43 34.00 3.81
C ASP A 781 -4.59 32.87 4.83
N ILE A 782 -4.48 31.62 4.38
CA ILE A 782 -4.60 30.43 5.24
C ILE A 782 -3.46 30.33 6.27
N ASN A 783 -2.36 31.03 6.07
CA ASN A 783 -1.25 31.04 7.04
C ASN A 783 -1.59 31.92 8.26
N GLU A 784 -2.61 32.77 8.16
CA GLU A 784 -3.18 33.48 9.32
C GLU A 784 -4.26 32.62 9.99
N THR A 785 -4.36 32.73 11.31
CA THR A 785 -5.36 31.98 12.06
C THR A 785 -6.75 32.53 11.79
N THR A 786 -7.65 31.68 11.32
CA THR A 786 -9.07 31.95 11.25
C THR A 786 -9.79 31.27 12.42
N THR A 787 -10.64 32.00 13.12
CA THR A 787 -11.39 31.48 14.27
C THR A 787 -12.89 31.48 13.97
N VAL A 788 -13.56 30.36 14.26
CA VAL A 788 -15.01 30.22 14.21
C VAL A 788 -15.54 29.92 15.60
N GLU A 789 -16.44 30.76 16.12
CA GLU A 789 -17.12 30.52 17.38
C GLU A 789 -18.58 30.16 17.11
N ILE A 790 -19.03 29.04 17.65
CA ILE A 790 -20.42 28.56 17.61
C ILE A 790 -20.95 28.65 19.05
N VAL A 791 -21.83 29.60 19.35
CA VAL A 791 -22.37 29.84 20.68
C VAL A 791 -23.62 28.98 20.85
N LYS A 792 -23.64 28.19 21.92
CA LYS A 792 -24.74 27.26 22.28
C LYS A 792 -26.07 27.97 22.53
#